data_58c0b6da3ce80fbcf7a81f3ead038eca
#
_entry.id   58c0b6da3ce80fbcf7a81f3ead038eca
#
_cell.length_a   1.000
_cell.length_b   1.000
_cell.length_c   1.000
_cell.angle_alpha   90.00
_cell.angle_beta   90.00
_cell.angle_gamma   90.00
#
_symmetry.space_group_name_H-M   'P 1'
#
loop_
_entity.id
_entity.type
_entity.pdbx_description
1 polymer ?
#
loop_
_entity_poly.entity_id
_entity_poly.type
_entity_poly.pdbx_seq_one_letter_code
_entity_poly.pdbx_strand_id
1 'polypeptide(L)'
;DELLNEPTTGDYVNAKFTIGTSDGIATRATIGNGTKADKVACAVYDKNGTELEELYKVVDVTDKKATYEIRLAKGQSYRVAFFAYNSTADAYDVTKLNNITIKDSQNSNIENRDAFTAYIDVDATVNAIEENVTLYRPFAQLNLGVDNTEWTDAVNAGVTVSKSKIIVTNVYNQFSAYDNAVVATAEPVTMTFEMNTIPTEELEVDVDRDGTIADTEKFKYLALNYLLVGDAGTEKSLTDVEFVWENADASKTNNPTTHFKNIPVQRNYRTNIIGKLLTNPATFNIVIDERFNDNTNFDSPENDYIVSVWDGVSTTTPEADADGVYRISSAEELVGLMNVTGNSIFRGKTIELQCNIDLANNTVKGIGRGSNFAGVFDGKGFSISNFTIDATDRDYYAGLFNQVSHGGTIKNLTVKNAKIKGNSMVGAVASSVDSNAAVENCKAINCTLSAVKKVGSVVGYSAGSTVKDCYAENCVIEYSEKEAGEVLGFENTGSTVSNNTFKDITFKASAAALATELTPVSGVITLTRDYTVSGDWNSLSYSGDITINGNGHTISGLNKPFLAGNAASKLTVNNLTIADSNIGIAAVENGLGTGAFICFMDANTSVAFDDCHLVSSTVTGNERAGGLIAYSSANTSVSIKGCSVEDCTITAVGGAAGLIAYTQTATEITNSKVIGNTTIEATEDRTPKGTAVAGAIVGTVYANTTLTDVTVDNTVVVKNTGAIAHSDMVGRVVSGTLTVN
;
A
#
# COMPACT_ATOMS: atom_id res chain seq x y z
N ASP A 1 -28.74 15.22 33.28
CA ASP A 1 -28.48 14.66 34.64
C ASP A 1 -29.64 13.86 35.23
N GLU A 2 -30.87 13.92 34.65
CA GLU A 2 -32.03 13.18 35.20
C GLU A 2 -31.92 11.64 34.96
N LEU A 3 -31.39 11.20 33.81
CA LEU A 3 -31.28 9.76 33.49
C LEU A 3 -30.22 9.02 34.31
N LEU A 4 -29.14 9.67 34.72
CA LEU A 4 -28.08 9.06 35.53
C LEU A 4 -28.45 8.89 37.01
N ASN A 5 -29.47 9.63 37.50
CA ASN A 5 -29.91 9.58 38.89
C ASN A 5 -31.08 8.60 39.13
N GLU A 6 -31.68 8.01 38.08
CA GLU A 6 -32.66 6.94 38.28
C GLU A 6 -31.94 5.60 38.58
N PRO A 7 -32.40 4.85 39.59
CA PRO A 7 -31.84 3.52 39.87
C PRO A 7 -32.02 2.62 38.65
N THR A 8 -30.94 2.03 38.16
CA THR A 8 -30.96 1.02 37.10
C THR A 8 -31.85 -0.13 37.55
N THR A 9 -33.04 -0.25 36.94
CA THR A 9 -33.81 -1.51 37.02
C THR A 9 -32.96 -2.56 36.32
N GLY A 10 -32.74 -3.71 36.95
CA GLY A 10 -31.72 -4.73 36.69
C GLY A 10 -31.31 -5.09 35.26
N ASP A 11 -32.03 -4.63 34.22
CA ASP A 11 -31.87 -5.03 32.82
C ASP A 11 -31.24 -3.93 31.92
N TYR A 12 -31.00 -2.72 32.41
CA TYR A 12 -30.49 -1.59 31.61
C TYR A 12 -29.32 -0.87 32.30
N VAL A 13 -28.46 -0.27 31.46
CA VAL A 13 -27.35 0.61 31.84
C VAL A 13 -27.60 2.01 31.28
N ASN A 14 -27.49 3.03 32.12
CA ASN A 14 -27.52 4.42 31.67
C ASN A 14 -26.19 4.76 31.00
N ALA A 15 -26.25 5.36 29.81
CA ALA A 15 -25.07 5.79 29.06
C ALA A 15 -25.19 7.28 28.70
N LYS A 16 -24.12 8.03 29.00
CA LYS A 16 -23.98 9.44 28.69
C LYS A 16 -22.72 9.67 27.88
N PHE A 17 -22.89 10.31 26.72
CA PHE A 17 -21.81 10.69 25.82
C PHE A 17 -21.71 12.21 25.80
N THR A 18 -20.55 12.75 26.15
CA THR A 18 -20.22 14.16 25.96
C THR A 18 -19.42 14.29 24.69
N ILE A 19 -20.02 14.88 23.67
CA ILE A 19 -19.50 14.90 22.31
C ILE A 19 -18.97 16.30 22.03
N GLY A 20 -17.73 16.40 21.54
CA GLY A 20 -17.13 17.67 21.22
C GLY A 20 -16.01 17.53 20.19
N THR A 21 -15.63 18.65 19.60
CA THR A 21 -14.36 18.76 18.91
C THR A 21 -13.25 18.91 19.96
N SER A 22 -12.04 18.40 19.67
CA SER A 22 -10.92 18.58 20.59
C SER A 22 -10.74 20.06 20.92
N ASP A 23 -10.51 20.38 22.19
CA ASP A 23 -10.22 21.78 22.62
C ASP A 23 -8.92 22.32 21.97
N GLY A 24 -8.18 21.48 21.24
CA GLY A 24 -6.98 21.77 20.47
C GLY A 24 -7.23 22.31 19.07
N ILE A 25 -8.45 22.28 18.53
CA ILE A 25 -8.75 22.99 17.28
C ILE A 25 -8.94 24.49 17.57
N ALA A 26 -8.00 25.09 18.23
CA ALA A 26 -7.71 26.49 18.01
C ALA A 26 -6.95 26.57 16.68
N THR A 27 -7.66 26.31 15.57
CA THR A 27 -7.11 26.57 14.26
C THR A 27 -6.77 28.05 14.23
N ARG A 28 -5.52 28.39 13.92
CA ARG A 28 -5.14 29.77 13.62
C ARG A 28 -5.89 30.29 12.38
N ALA A 29 -6.58 29.41 11.66
CA ALA A 29 -7.40 29.73 10.50
C ALA A 29 -8.72 30.38 10.92
N THR A 30 -9.09 31.47 10.27
CA THR A 30 -10.39 32.13 10.43
C THR A 30 -11.55 31.28 9.90
N ILE A 31 -11.31 30.46 8.88
CA ILE A 31 -12.26 29.54 8.25
C ILE A 31 -11.95 28.11 8.59
N GLY A 32 -12.98 27.29 8.87
CA GLY A 32 -12.84 25.87 9.19
C GLY A 32 -12.39 25.63 10.64
N ASN A 33 -12.78 26.50 11.55
CA ASN A 33 -12.43 26.44 12.98
C ASN A 33 -13.36 25.52 13.81
N GLY A 34 -14.24 24.76 13.18
CA GLY A 34 -15.16 23.84 13.84
C GLY A 34 -16.35 24.46 14.56
N THR A 35 -16.53 25.80 14.49
CA THR A 35 -17.60 26.50 15.23
C THR A 35 -18.96 26.49 14.51
N LYS A 36 -19.01 26.00 13.29
CA LYS A 36 -20.23 26.06 12.46
C LYS A 36 -21.21 24.91 12.69
N ALA A 37 -20.76 23.78 13.24
CA ALA A 37 -21.67 22.67 13.55
C ALA A 37 -22.63 23.06 14.70
N ASP A 38 -23.93 22.91 14.48
CA ASP A 38 -24.97 23.20 15.43
C ASP A 38 -25.80 22.00 15.89
N LYS A 39 -25.61 20.84 15.23
CA LYS A 39 -26.30 19.58 15.51
C LYS A 39 -25.33 18.42 15.52
N VAL A 40 -25.65 17.37 16.30
CA VAL A 40 -25.02 16.05 16.22
C VAL A 40 -26.11 15.00 16.04
N ALA A 41 -26.06 14.25 14.95
CA ALA A 41 -26.84 13.03 14.79
C ALA A 41 -26.13 11.88 15.49
N CYS A 42 -26.87 11.10 16.27
CA CYS A 42 -26.40 9.99 17.09
C CYS A 42 -27.18 8.73 16.73
N ALA A 43 -26.50 7.62 16.47
CA ALA A 43 -27.11 6.32 16.19
C ALA A 43 -26.41 5.20 16.97
N VAL A 44 -27.19 4.21 17.42
CA VAL A 44 -26.69 3.06 18.16
C VAL A 44 -26.88 1.80 17.33
N TYR A 45 -25.87 0.96 17.29
CA TYR A 45 -25.86 -0.31 16.59
C TYR A 45 -25.56 -1.46 17.54
N ASP A 46 -26.24 -2.59 17.37
CA ASP A 46 -25.94 -3.81 18.09
C ASP A 46 -24.59 -4.43 17.62
N LYS A 47 -24.18 -5.50 18.27
CA LYS A 47 -22.95 -6.24 17.93
C LYS A 47 -22.92 -6.83 16.50
N ASN A 48 -24.06 -6.91 15.83
CA ASN A 48 -24.18 -7.41 14.45
C ASN A 48 -24.23 -6.26 13.44
N GLY A 49 -24.10 -5.01 13.89
CA GLY A 49 -24.19 -3.81 13.04
C GLY A 49 -25.62 -3.41 12.68
N THR A 50 -26.63 -3.93 13.39
CA THR A 50 -28.03 -3.54 13.19
C THR A 50 -28.33 -2.27 13.99
N GLU A 51 -28.86 -1.25 13.32
CA GLU A 51 -29.25 0.01 13.97
C GLU A 51 -30.46 -0.20 14.90
N LEU A 52 -30.37 0.37 16.09
CA LEU A 52 -31.47 0.48 17.05
C LEU A 52 -32.19 1.79 16.82
N GLU A 53 -33.15 1.80 15.88
CA GLU A 53 -33.81 3.02 15.37
C GLU A 53 -34.47 3.87 16.47
N GLU A 54 -34.96 3.25 17.54
CA GLU A 54 -35.57 3.93 18.69
C GLU A 54 -34.58 4.78 19.51
N LEU A 55 -33.28 4.51 19.35
CA LEU A 55 -32.20 5.25 20.01
C LEU A 55 -31.60 6.35 19.12
N TYR A 56 -31.99 6.40 17.83
CA TYR A 56 -31.53 7.49 16.95
C TYR A 56 -32.04 8.85 17.46
N LYS A 57 -31.12 9.82 17.55
CA LYS A 57 -31.48 11.17 18.02
C LYS A 57 -30.55 12.21 17.42
N VAL A 58 -31.09 13.38 17.12
CA VAL A 58 -30.30 14.56 16.78
C VAL A 58 -30.32 15.50 18.01
N VAL A 59 -29.15 15.88 18.50
CA VAL A 59 -28.96 16.74 19.66
C VAL A 59 -28.32 18.06 19.27
N ASP A 60 -28.59 19.10 20.06
CA ASP A 60 -28.02 20.42 19.81
C ASP A 60 -26.59 20.54 20.31
N VAL A 61 -25.80 21.35 19.59
CA VAL A 61 -24.47 21.76 20.03
C VAL A 61 -24.57 23.10 20.78
N THR A 62 -24.08 23.12 22.00
CA THR A 62 -23.97 24.33 22.82
C THR A 62 -22.53 24.45 23.33
N ASP A 63 -21.90 25.59 23.16
CA ASP A 63 -20.50 25.81 23.55
C ASP A 63 -19.52 24.74 23.04
N LYS A 64 -19.66 24.36 21.76
CA LYS A 64 -18.88 23.33 21.06
C LYS A 64 -19.06 21.91 21.63
N LYS A 65 -20.07 21.66 22.44
CA LYS A 65 -20.36 20.36 23.03
C LYS A 65 -21.82 19.97 22.80
N ALA A 66 -22.05 18.67 22.70
CA ALA A 66 -23.38 18.06 22.71
C ALA A 66 -23.42 16.95 23.75
N THR A 67 -24.60 16.68 24.29
CA THR A 67 -24.80 15.55 25.21
C THR A 67 -25.84 14.59 24.65
N TYR A 68 -25.50 13.32 24.62
CA TYR A 68 -26.38 12.25 24.19
C TYR A 68 -26.55 11.24 25.34
N GLU A 69 -27.78 11.08 25.85
CA GLU A 69 -28.11 10.21 26.98
C GLU A 69 -29.13 9.16 26.55
N ILE A 70 -28.85 7.89 26.86
CA ILE A 70 -29.65 6.73 26.48
C ILE A 70 -29.59 5.63 27.54
N ARG A 71 -30.48 4.63 27.40
CA ARG A 71 -30.42 3.38 28.15
C ARG A 71 -30.10 2.22 27.23
N LEU A 72 -29.12 1.41 27.60
CA LEU A 72 -28.67 0.23 26.85
C LEU A 72 -28.99 -1.05 27.62
N ALA A 73 -29.37 -2.11 26.92
CA ALA A 73 -29.62 -3.39 27.56
C ALA A 73 -28.31 -3.94 28.15
N LYS A 74 -28.39 -4.40 29.42
CA LYS A 74 -27.24 -4.87 30.18
C LYS A 74 -26.67 -6.16 29.58
N GLY A 75 -25.33 -6.28 29.57
CA GLY A 75 -24.63 -7.47 29.11
C GLY A 75 -24.50 -7.57 27.58
N GLN A 76 -24.75 -6.49 26.85
CA GLN A 76 -24.56 -6.40 25.41
C GLN A 76 -23.47 -5.37 25.06
N SER A 77 -22.86 -5.55 23.88
CA SER A 77 -21.90 -4.60 23.30
C SER A 77 -22.57 -3.82 22.17
N TYR A 78 -22.22 -2.55 22.06
CA TYR A 78 -22.83 -1.63 21.09
C TYR A 78 -21.76 -0.77 20.45
N ARG A 79 -22.03 -0.32 19.22
CA ARG A 79 -21.32 0.79 18.59
C ARG A 79 -22.22 2.00 18.56
N VAL A 80 -21.72 3.15 19.01
CA VAL A 80 -22.42 4.43 18.96
C VAL A 80 -21.69 5.34 17.98
N ALA A 81 -22.37 5.73 16.91
CA ALA A 81 -21.84 6.59 15.87
C ALA A 81 -22.38 8.03 15.99
N PHE A 82 -21.55 8.99 15.66
CA PHE A 82 -21.85 10.43 15.76
C PHE A 82 -21.47 11.16 14.47
N PHE A 83 -22.32 12.11 14.06
CA PHE A 83 -22.03 12.99 12.94
C PHE A 83 -22.50 14.40 13.27
N ALA A 84 -21.54 15.34 13.46
CA ALA A 84 -21.82 16.75 13.72
C ALA A 84 -21.82 17.54 12.41
N TYR A 85 -22.80 18.39 12.22
CA TYR A 85 -23.02 19.15 10.99
C TYR A 85 -23.75 20.46 11.27
N ASN A 86 -23.80 21.35 10.27
CA ASN A 86 -24.60 22.55 10.31
C ASN A 86 -25.98 22.30 9.66
N SER A 87 -27.06 22.50 10.43
CA SER A 87 -28.41 22.21 9.97
C SER A 87 -28.91 23.21 8.91
N THR A 88 -28.32 24.39 8.83
CA THR A 88 -28.71 25.42 7.84
C THR A 88 -28.03 25.22 6.48
N ALA A 89 -26.95 24.46 6.42
CA ALA A 89 -26.23 24.15 5.17
C ALA A 89 -27.04 23.23 4.26
N ASP A 90 -27.93 22.42 4.83
CA ASP A 90 -28.72 21.39 4.12
C ASP A 90 -27.88 20.48 3.20
N ALA A 91 -26.64 20.18 3.64
CA ALA A 91 -25.64 19.49 2.80
C ALA A 91 -25.69 17.98 2.91
N TYR A 92 -26.28 17.43 3.99
CA TYR A 92 -26.18 16.03 4.34
C TYR A 92 -27.55 15.41 4.62
N ASP A 93 -27.77 14.19 4.13
CA ASP A 93 -28.82 13.32 4.65
C ASP A 93 -28.21 12.41 5.74
N VAL A 94 -28.60 12.69 6.98
CA VAL A 94 -28.09 12.00 8.16
C VAL A 94 -29.10 11.01 8.77
N THR A 95 -30.15 10.65 8.04
CA THR A 95 -31.21 9.72 8.51
C THR A 95 -30.66 8.34 8.81
N LYS A 96 -29.55 7.95 8.18
CA LYS A 96 -28.82 6.69 8.42
C LYS A 96 -27.32 6.99 8.53
N LEU A 97 -26.77 6.83 9.74
CA LEU A 97 -25.35 7.17 9.96
C LEU A 97 -24.36 6.13 9.38
N ASN A 98 -24.80 4.95 9.00
CA ASN A 98 -24.00 4.00 8.22
C ASN A 98 -24.04 4.28 6.71
N ASN A 99 -24.83 5.26 6.26
CA ASN A 99 -24.90 5.69 4.87
C ASN A 99 -25.35 7.15 4.76
N ILE A 100 -24.52 8.05 5.23
CA ILE A 100 -24.72 9.50 5.10
C ILE A 100 -24.50 9.88 3.64
N THR A 101 -25.47 10.52 3.02
CA THR A 101 -25.37 10.99 1.64
C THR A 101 -25.11 12.49 1.61
N ILE A 102 -24.10 12.91 0.82
CA ILE A 102 -23.88 14.31 0.48
C ILE A 102 -24.88 14.66 -0.61
N LYS A 103 -25.74 15.64 -0.35
CA LYS A 103 -26.79 16.05 -1.28
C LYS A 103 -26.19 16.69 -2.54
N ASP A 104 -26.80 16.45 -3.69
CA ASP A 104 -26.43 17.09 -4.94
C ASP A 104 -26.68 18.61 -4.94
N SER A 105 -26.09 19.33 -5.90
CA SER A 105 -26.28 20.77 -6.10
C SER A 105 -25.86 21.64 -4.91
N GLN A 106 -24.71 21.34 -4.32
CA GLN A 106 -24.15 22.15 -3.24
C GLN A 106 -23.47 23.41 -3.77
N ASN A 107 -23.66 24.54 -3.09
CA ASN A 107 -22.95 25.77 -3.38
C ASN A 107 -21.46 25.65 -3.03
N SER A 108 -20.59 26.17 -3.89
CA SER A 108 -19.18 26.42 -3.59
C SER A 108 -19.03 27.45 -2.46
N ASN A 109 -17.89 27.54 -1.84
CA ASN A 109 -17.51 28.60 -0.91
C ASN A 109 -18.38 28.69 0.37
N ILE A 110 -18.95 27.59 0.82
CA ILE A 110 -19.80 27.55 2.03
C ILE A 110 -19.04 26.87 3.18
N GLU A 111 -18.63 27.65 4.18
CA GLU A 111 -17.97 27.15 5.39
C GLU A 111 -18.91 26.24 6.21
N ASN A 112 -20.21 26.50 6.21
CA ASN A 112 -21.20 25.71 6.96
C ASN A 112 -21.30 24.24 6.49
N ARG A 113 -20.62 23.85 5.41
CA ARG A 113 -20.50 22.44 4.99
C ARG A 113 -19.44 21.66 5.77
N ASP A 114 -18.71 22.30 6.67
CA ASP A 114 -17.80 21.61 7.58
C ASP A 114 -18.58 20.65 8.49
N ALA A 115 -18.08 19.41 8.63
CA ALA A 115 -18.73 18.40 9.45
C ALA A 115 -17.69 17.50 10.13
N PHE A 116 -18.14 16.78 11.18
CA PHE A 116 -17.25 15.97 12.01
C PHE A 116 -17.92 14.65 12.37
N THR A 117 -17.11 13.62 12.60
CA THR A 117 -17.57 12.25 12.87
C THR A 117 -16.71 11.55 13.89
N ALA A 118 -17.28 10.61 14.60
CA ALA A 118 -16.60 9.57 15.38
C ALA A 118 -17.54 8.41 15.64
N TYR A 119 -17.01 7.29 16.07
CA TYR A 119 -17.77 6.24 16.75
C TYR A 119 -17.03 5.80 18.01
N ILE A 120 -17.76 5.14 18.90
CA ILE A 120 -17.21 4.49 20.07
C ILE A 120 -17.89 3.15 20.27
N ASP A 121 -17.09 2.14 20.62
CA ASP A 121 -17.59 0.83 21.02
C ASP A 121 -17.74 0.80 22.54
N VAL A 122 -18.90 0.41 23.03
CA VAL A 122 -19.22 0.37 24.46
C VAL A 122 -19.76 -0.98 24.88
N ASP A 123 -19.39 -1.40 26.08
CA ASP A 123 -19.79 -2.64 26.71
C ASP A 123 -20.72 -2.33 27.87
N ALA A 124 -22.01 -2.67 27.75
CA ALA A 124 -23.02 -2.40 28.76
C ALA A 124 -22.98 -3.44 29.91
N THR A 125 -21.78 -3.81 30.37
CA THR A 125 -21.56 -4.72 31.51
C THR A 125 -21.43 -4.00 32.84
N VAL A 126 -21.12 -2.70 32.82
CA VAL A 126 -20.96 -1.81 33.98
C VAL A 126 -22.30 -1.21 34.43
N ASN A 127 -22.30 -0.49 35.56
CA ASN A 127 -23.54 0.12 36.09
C ASN A 127 -23.92 1.44 35.42
N ALA A 128 -22.95 2.18 34.89
CA ALA A 128 -23.14 3.39 34.10
C ALA A 128 -21.99 3.56 33.13
N ILE A 129 -22.25 4.18 31.98
CA ILE A 129 -21.29 4.52 30.94
C ILE A 129 -21.23 6.04 30.86
N GLU A 130 -20.04 6.62 31.06
CA GLU A 130 -19.79 8.05 30.83
C GLU A 130 -18.55 8.18 29.93
N GLU A 131 -18.75 8.67 28.71
CA GLU A 131 -17.71 8.77 27.70
C GLU A 131 -17.59 10.18 27.12
N ASN A 132 -16.34 10.63 26.92
CA ASN A 132 -16.03 11.83 26.17
C ASN A 132 -15.62 11.42 24.74
N VAL A 133 -16.37 11.92 23.76
CA VAL A 133 -16.18 11.58 22.35
C VAL A 133 -15.60 12.77 21.61
N THR A 134 -14.41 12.62 21.05
CA THR A 134 -13.77 13.60 20.19
C THR A 134 -14.11 13.34 18.72
N LEU A 135 -14.60 14.36 18.04
CA LEU A 135 -14.99 14.30 16.63
C LEU A 135 -13.87 14.82 15.72
N TYR A 136 -13.75 14.20 14.54
CA TYR A 136 -12.77 14.53 13.51
C TYR A 136 -13.45 14.76 12.15
N ARG A 137 -12.82 15.53 11.26
CA ARG A 137 -13.37 15.77 9.91
C ARG A 137 -13.31 14.52 9.04
N PRO A 138 -14.41 14.12 8.39
CA PRO A 138 -14.40 13.09 7.34
C PRO A 138 -13.93 13.63 6.00
N PHE A 139 -13.79 14.94 5.83
CA PHE A 139 -13.51 15.63 4.56
C PHE A 139 -12.09 16.15 4.49
N ALA A 140 -11.56 16.27 3.25
CA ALA A 140 -10.51 17.19 2.92
C ALA A 140 -11.09 18.58 2.66
N GLN A 141 -10.37 19.64 3.01
CA GLN A 141 -10.68 21.00 2.58
C GLN A 141 -9.78 21.37 1.41
N LEU A 142 -10.37 21.81 0.29
CA LEU A 142 -9.66 22.32 -0.87
C LEU A 142 -9.89 23.82 -0.99
N ASN A 143 -8.79 24.59 -0.98
CA ASN A 143 -8.78 26.03 -1.11
C ASN A 143 -8.00 26.46 -2.36
N LEU A 144 -8.48 27.49 -3.03
CA LEU A 144 -7.75 28.21 -4.06
C LEU A 144 -7.50 29.62 -3.56
N GLY A 145 -6.25 30.08 -3.61
CA GLY A 145 -5.83 31.39 -3.18
C GLY A 145 -4.93 32.10 -4.18
N VAL A 146 -5.22 33.35 -4.48
CA VAL A 146 -4.40 34.18 -5.36
C VAL A 146 -3.52 35.12 -4.54
N ASP A 147 -2.29 35.30 -4.99
CA ASP A 147 -1.33 36.28 -4.47
C ASP A 147 -1.96 37.70 -4.42
N ASN A 148 -1.78 38.41 -3.32
CA ASN A 148 -2.35 39.74 -3.14
C ASN A 148 -1.84 40.78 -4.15
N THR A 149 -0.60 40.61 -4.64
CA THR A 149 -0.06 41.47 -5.69
C THR A 149 -0.78 41.21 -7.01
N GLU A 150 -0.93 39.93 -7.39
CA GLU A 150 -1.66 39.55 -8.59
C GLU A 150 -3.14 39.96 -8.51
N TRP A 151 -3.77 39.79 -7.35
CA TRP A 151 -5.15 40.26 -7.13
C TRP A 151 -5.27 41.76 -7.44
N THR A 152 -4.35 42.55 -6.94
CA THR A 152 -4.33 44.01 -7.16
C THR A 152 -4.10 44.31 -8.63
N ASP A 153 -3.18 43.66 -9.30
CA ASP A 153 -2.92 43.86 -10.73
C ASP A 153 -4.13 43.43 -11.58
N ALA A 154 -4.78 42.33 -11.25
CA ALA A 154 -5.99 41.88 -11.92
C ALA A 154 -7.14 42.90 -11.77
N VAL A 155 -7.36 43.42 -10.57
CA VAL A 155 -8.38 44.45 -10.31
C VAL A 155 -8.08 45.73 -11.10
N ASN A 156 -6.82 46.18 -11.15
CA ASN A 156 -6.40 47.34 -11.94
C ASN A 156 -6.59 47.08 -13.47
N ALA A 157 -6.48 45.86 -13.92
CA ALA A 157 -6.80 45.43 -15.30
C ALA A 157 -8.31 45.24 -15.54
N GLY A 158 -9.15 45.48 -14.51
CA GLY A 158 -10.62 45.34 -14.57
C GLY A 158 -11.12 43.91 -14.43
N VAL A 159 -10.30 43.03 -13.86
CA VAL A 159 -10.68 41.65 -13.52
C VAL A 159 -10.88 41.58 -12.00
N THR A 160 -12.13 41.38 -11.56
CA THR A 160 -12.45 41.19 -10.15
C THR A 160 -13.32 39.96 -10.00
N VAL A 161 -12.76 38.91 -9.45
CA VAL A 161 -13.51 37.68 -9.17
C VAL A 161 -14.54 37.96 -8.06
N SER A 162 -15.81 37.74 -8.34
CA SER A 162 -16.91 37.94 -7.36
C SER A 162 -17.51 36.62 -6.90
N LYS A 163 -17.60 35.65 -7.80
CA LYS A 163 -18.13 34.31 -7.54
C LYS A 163 -17.24 33.26 -8.19
N SER A 164 -17.29 32.04 -7.64
CA SER A 164 -16.60 30.91 -8.20
C SER A 164 -17.31 29.59 -7.93
N LYS A 165 -16.94 28.59 -8.67
CA LYS A 165 -17.26 27.18 -8.41
C LYS A 165 -16.10 26.27 -8.80
N ILE A 166 -16.14 25.05 -8.28
CA ILE A 166 -15.28 23.97 -8.74
C ILE A 166 -16.13 22.79 -9.25
N ILE A 167 -15.53 22.02 -10.16
CA ILE A 167 -15.98 20.69 -10.54
C ILE A 167 -14.82 19.75 -10.27
N VAL A 168 -15.09 18.68 -9.51
CA VAL A 168 -14.03 17.75 -9.05
C VAL A 168 -14.42 16.34 -9.41
N THR A 169 -13.54 15.64 -10.10
CA THR A 169 -13.74 14.23 -10.46
C THR A 169 -13.06 13.31 -9.43
N ASN A 170 -13.56 12.07 -9.34
CA ASN A 170 -12.97 11.04 -8.50
C ASN A 170 -13.05 11.34 -6.98
N VAL A 171 -14.18 11.87 -6.53
CA VAL A 171 -14.56 12.04 -5.11
C VAL A 171 -15.75 11.15 -4.77
N TYR A 172 -16.13 11.08 -3.50
CA TYR A 172 -17.26 10.27 -3.05
C TYR A 172 -18.40 11.16 -2.51
N ASN A 173 -19.61 10.63 -2.49
CA ASN A 173 -20.80 11.30 -1.95
C ASN A 173 -21.55 10.46 -0.89
N GLN A 174 -20.98 9.35 -0.43
CA GLN A 174 -21.55 8.47 0.60
C GLN A 174 -20.50 8.15 1.67
N PHE A 175 -20.85 8.39 2.93
CA PHE A 175 -19.99 8.21 4.08
C PHE A 175 -20.70 7.41 5.18
N SER A 176 -19.98 6.47 5.81
CA SER A 176 -20.44 5.72 6.98
C SER A 176 -19.77 6.25 8.25
N ALA A 177 -20.54 6.90 9.13
CA ALA A 177 -20.04 7.25 10.46
C ALA A 177 -19.91 5.99 11.36
N TYR A 178 -20.66 4.94 11.07
CA TYR A 178 -20.53 3.64 11.74
C TYR A 178 -19.15 3.01 11.49
N ASP A 179 -18.66 3.02 10.26
CA ASP A 179 -17.34 2.47 9.89
C ASP A 179 -16.23 3.54 9.95
N ASN A 180 -16.61 4.80 10.06
CA ASN A 180 -15.73 5.96 9.92
C ASN A 180 -14.96 5.96 8.58
N ALA A 181 -15.62 5.55 7.52
CA ALA A 181 -15.06 5.32 6.19
C ALA A 181 -16.06 5.72 5.08
N VAL A 182 -15.57 5.80 3.84
CA VAL A 182 -16.43 5.84 2.66
C VAL A 182 -17.27 4.55 2.64
N VAL A 183 -18.54 4.65 2.27
CA VAL A 183 -19.40 3.46 2.17
C VAL A 183 -18.77 2.46 1.20
N ALA A 184 -18.59 1.20 1.62
CA ALA A 184 -17.83 0.19 0.88
C ALA A 184 -18.32 -0.07 -0.56
N THR A 185 -19.60 0.21 -0.83
CA THR A 185 -20.23 0.07 -2.16
C THR A 185 -20.30 1.38 -2.93
N ALA A 186 -19.77 2.49 -2.38
CA ALA A 186 -19.79 3.78 -3.06
C ALA A 186 -18.77 3.82 -4.20
N GLU A 187 -19.23 4.24 -5.36
CA GLU A 187 -18.38 4.47 -6.53
C GLU A 187 -17.92 5.94 -6.56
N PRO A 188 -16.72 6.22 -7.08
CA PRO A 188 -16.27 7.59 -7.28
C PRO A 188 -17.19 8.36 -8.22
N VAL A 189 -17.49 9.60 -7.88
CA VAL A 189 -18.37 10.49 -8.65
C VAL A 189 -17.65 11.77 -9.09
N THR A 190 -18.23 12.47 -10.03
CA THR A 190 -17.89 13.88 -10.33
C THR A 190 -18.84 14.76 -9.54
N MET A 191 -18.30 15.61 -8.65
CA MET A 191 -19.09 16.58 -7.90
C MET A 191 -18.99 17.95 -8.58
N THR A 192 -20.13 18.50 -8.95
CA THR A 192 -20.25 19.84 -9.52
C THR A 192 -20.85 20.76 -8.48
N PHE A 193 -20.07 21.75 -8.04
CA PHE A 193 -20.56 22.77 -7.14
C PHE A 193 -21.23 23.89 -7.91
N GLU A 194 -22.21 24.54 -7.29
CA GLU A 194 -22.88 25.69 -7.86
C GLU A 194 -22.09 26.99 -7.60
N MET A 195 -22.23 27.93 -8.53
CA MET A 195 -21.55 29.23 -8.46
C MET A 195 -22.00 30.02 -7.23
N ASN A 196 -21.06 30.47 -6.43
CA ASN A 196 -21.32 31.25 -5.23
C ASN A 196 -20.25 32.31 -4.95
N THR A 197 -20.58 33.31 -4.14
CA THR A 197 -19.66 34.38 -3.74
C THR A 197 -18.38 33.79 -3.10
N ILE A 198 -17.22 34.31 -3.50
CA ILE A 198 -15.95 33.90 -2.90
C ILE A 198 -15.87 34.37 -1.43
N PRO A 199 -15.12 33.69 -0.55
CA PRO A 199 -14.91 34.14 0.83
C PRO A 199 -14.28 35.53 0.86
N THR A 200 -14.69 36.33 1.87
CA THR A 200 -14.15 37.67 2.07
C THR A 200 -12.90 37.71 2.92
N GLU A 201 -12.70 36.68 3.71
CA GLU A 201 -11.55 36.48 4.57
C GLU A 201 -10.28 36.21 3.72
N GLU A 202 -9.12 36.38 4.31
CA GLU A 202 -7.85 36.00 3.70
C GLU A 202 -7.58 34.50 3.95
N LEU A 203 -7.02 33.84 2.95
CA LEU A 203 -6.47 32.50 3.07
C LEU A 203 -5.05 32.61 3.64
N GLU A 204 -4.88 32.24 4.89
CA GLU A 204 -3.62 32.20 5.59
C GLU A 204 -2.98 30.82 5.43
N VAL A 205 -1.77 30.78 4.89
CA VAL A 205 -1.01 29.56 4.63
C VAL A 205 0.42 29.76 5.12
N ASP A 206 0.85 28.98 6.09
CA ASP A 206 2.22 28.98 6.60
C ASP A 206 3.10 28.26 5.57
N VAL A 207 3.62 29.00 4.60
CA VAL A 207 4.34 28.45 3.43
C VAL A 207 5.75 27.98 3.79
N ASP A 208 6.42 28.73 4.68
CA ASP A 208 7.80 28.44 5.10
C ASP A 208 7.88 27.61 6.40
N ARG A 209 6.71 27.37 7.04
CA ARG A 209 6.52 26.54 8.24
C ARG A 209 7.30 27.01 9.47
N ASP A 210 7.48 28.28 9.59
CA ASP A 210 8.11 28.86 10.78
C ASP A 210 7.12 28.97 11.97
N GLY A 211 5.84 28.60 11.75
CA GLY A 211 4.76 28.64 12.73
C GLY A 211 4.12 30.02 12.89
N THR A 212 4.49 30.97 12.04
CA THR A 212 3.87 32.31 11.96
C THR A 212 3.30 32.54 10.55
N ILE A 213 2.38 33.47 10.41
CA ILE A 213 1.84 33.85 9.11
C ILE A 213 2.33 35.25 8.77
N ALA A 214 3.28 35.32 7.85
CA ALA A 214 3.75 36.59 7.31
C ALA A 214 2.71 37.24 6.37
N ASP A 215 2.84 38.51 6.09
CA ASP A 215 1.92 39.20 5.14
C ASP A 215 2.04 38.64 3.71
N THR A 216 3.17 38.05 3.35
CA THR A 216 3.40 37.37 2.07
C THR A 216 2.75 35.99 2.00
N GLU A 217 2.24 35.49 3.12
CA GLU A 217 1.57 34.20 3.27
C GLU A 217 0.05 34.33 3.43
N LYS A 218 -0.46 35.50 3.14
CA LYS A 218 -1.87 35.81 3.06
C LYS A 218 -2.30 35.94 1.62
N PHE A 219 -3.29 35.15 1.23
CA PHE A 219 -3.81 35.08 -0.13
C PHE A 219 -5.27 35.48 -0.15
N LYS A 220 -5.72 35.99 -1.29
CA LYS A 220 -7.15 36.24 -1.51
C LYS A 220 -7.81 34.92 -1.91
N TYR A 221 -8.84 34.49 -1.16
CA TYR A 221 -9.63 33.31 -1.54
C TYR A 221 -10.25 33.46 -2.93
N LEU A 222 -10.11 32.41 -3.74
CA LEU A 222 -10.84 32.22 -4.98
C LEU A 222 -11.86 31.08 -4.86
N ALA A 223 -11.60 30.05 -4.05
CA ALA A 223 -12.55 28.97 -3.78
C ALA A 223 -12.26 28.29 -2.43
N LEU A 224 -13.33 27.75 -1.83
CA LEU A 224 -13.31 26.94 -0.61
C LEU A 224 -14.32 25.79 -0.76
N ASN A 225 -13.90 24.55 -0.62
CA ASN A 225 -14.80 23.40 -0.68
C ASN A 225 -14.35 22.27 0.24
N TYR A 226 -15.33 21.50 0.73
CA TYR A 226 -15.11 20.28 1.51
C TYR A 226 -15.42 19.06 0.62
N LEU A 227 -14.51 18.10 0.55
CA LEU A 227 -14.56 16.96 -0.36
C LEU A 227 -14.41 15.65 0.41
N LEU A 228 -15.26 14.68 0.13
CA LEU A 228 -15.07 13.32 0.61
C LEU A 228 -14.12 12.58 -0.35
N VAL A 229 -12.88 12.42 0.05
CA VAL A 229 -11.80 11.96 -0.86
C VAL A 229 -11.40 10.52 -0.64
N GLY A 230 -11.67 9.94 0.52
CA GLY A 230 -11.31 8.57 0.86
C GLY A 230 -11.32 8.33 2.36
N ASP A 231 -10.71 7.22 2.77
CA ASP A 231 -10.59 6.84 4.17
C ASP A 231 -9.46 7.58 4.88
N ALA A 232 -9.50 7.55 6.21
CA ALA A 232 -8.47 8.17 7.03
C ALA A 232 -7.08 7.56 6.74
N GLY A 233 -6.06 8.42 6.68
CA GLY A 233 -4.68 8.00 6.43
C GLY A 233 -4.37 7.66 4.96
N THR A 234 -5.35 7.77 4.05
CA THR A 234 -5.15 7.50 2.62
C THR A 234 -4.99 8.82 1.85
N GLU A 235 -3.81 9.03 1.28
CA GLU A 235 -3.59 10.12 0.32
C GLU A 235 -4.26 9.78 -1.00
N LYS A 236 -4.91 10.76 -1.61
CA LYS A 236 -5.53 10.64 -2.92
C LYS A 236 -5.11 11.81 -3.80
N SER A 237 -4.89 11.53 -5.08
CA SER A 237 -4.67 12.56 -6.08
C SER A 237 -5.96 12.79 -6.88
N LEU A 238 -6.45 14.02 -6.87
CA LEU A 238 -7.56 14.45 -7.72
C LEU A 238 -7.03 14.60 -9.14
N THR A 239 -7.58 13.85 -10.08
CA THR A 239 -7.13 13.87 -11.49
C THR A 239 -7.37 15.20 -12.15
N ASP A 240 -8.46 15.88 -11.80
CA ASP A 240 -8.82 17.18 -12.34
C ASP A 240 -9.68 17.96 -11.34
N VAL A 241 -9.30 19.22 -11.12
CA VAL A 241 -10.09 20.24 -10.44
C VAL A 241 -10.35 21.35 -11.44
N GLU A 242 -11.56 21.41 -11.96
CA GLU A 242 -11.99 22.48 -12.85
C GLU A 242 -12.47 23.68 -12.02
N PHE A 243 -11.84 24.83 -12.19
CA PHE A 243 -12.17 26.08 -11.50
C PHE A 243 -12.79 27.07 -12.49
N VAL A 244 -13.99 27.55 -12.16
CA VAL A 244 -14.74 28.52 -12.95
C VAL A 244 -15.12 29.73 -12.09
N TRP A 245 -14.95 30.93 -12.59
CA TRP A 245 -15.26 32.13 -11.86
C TRP A 245 -16.01 33.19 -12.68
N GLU A 246 -16.69 34.11 -12.01
CA GLU A 246 -17.41 35.24 -12.59
C GLU A 246 -16.77 36.56 -12.19
N ASN A 247 -16.66 37.49 -13.15
CA ASN A 247 -16.25 38.87 -12.88
C ASN A 247 -17.38 39.67 -12.19
N ALA A 248 -17.04 40.55 -11.27
CA ALA A 248 -17.95 41.46 -10.67
C ALA A 248 -18.62 42.41 -11.70
N ASP A 249 -17.89 42.76 -12.77
CA ASP A 249 -18.44 43.50 -13.89
C ASP A 249 -19.06 42.52 -14.91
N ALA A 250 -20.36 42.37 -14.89
CA ALA A 250 -21.13 41.49 -15.74
C ALA A 250 -21.01 41.82 -17.25
N SER A 251 -20.49 42.97 -17.63
CA SER A 251 -20.25 43.31 -19.05
C SER A 251 -18.99 42.61 -19.61
N LYS A 252 -18.15 42.06 -18.73
CA LYS A 252 -16.94 41.27 -19.06
C LYS A 252 -17.26 39.77 -19.01
N THR A 253 -17.89 39.28 -20.03
CA THR A 253 -18.61 37.99 -20.07
C THR A 253 -17.75 36.77 -20.40
N ASN A 254 -16.57 36.62 -19.93
CA ASN A 254 -15.88 35.34 -20.04
C ASN A 254 -15.79 34.69 -18.66
N ASN A 255 -16.47 33.58 -18.45
CA ASN A 255 -16.23 32.70 -17.31
C ASN A 255 -15.05 31.79 -17.67
N PRO A 256 -13.81 32.22 -17.41
CA PRO A 256 -12.66 31.41 -17.75
C PRO A 256 -12.66 30.17 -16.87
N THR A 257 -12.29 29.06 -17.50
CA THR A 257 -12.12 27.78 -16.85
C THR A 257 -10.63 27.48 -16.75
N THR A 258 -10.20 27.10 -15.56
CA THR A 258 -8.83 26.65 -15.28
C THR A 258 -8.88 25.25 -14.74
N HIS A 259 -7.98 24.39 -15.19
CA HIS A 259 -7.84 23.00 -14.75
C HIS A 259 -6.56 22.82 -13.94
N PHE A 260 -6.70 22.30 -12.72
CA PHE A 260 -5.58 21.88 -11.89
C PHE A 260 -5.56 20.35 -11.85
N LYS A 261 -4.44 19.76 -12.26
CA LYS A 261 -4.28 18.32 -12.40
C LYS A 261 -3.49 17.73 -11.24
N ASN A 262 -3.81 16.48 -10.88
CA ASN A 262 -3.06 15.68 -9.90
C ASN A 262 -2.92 16.36 -8.53
N ILE A 263 -4.01 16.94 -8.03
CA ILE A 263 -4.01 17.65 -6.75
C ILE A 263 -4.05 16.65 -5.59
N PRO A 264 -3.03 16.58 -4.75
CA PRO A 264 -3.02 15.72 -3.57
C PRO A 264 -4.00 16.22 -2.52
N VAL A 265 -4.82 15.32 -2.03
CA VAL A 265 -5.81 15.59 -0.96
C VAL A 265 -5.84 14.43 0.01
N GLN A 266 -6.10 14.73 1.27
CA GLN A 266 -6.24 13.74 2.31
C GLN A 266 -7.34 14.15 3.27
N ARG A 267 -8.11 13.19 3.77
CA ARG A 267 -9.11 13.40 4.81
C ARG A 267 -8.50 14.09 6.03
N ASN A 268 -9.20 15.10 6.56
CA ASN A 268 -8.79 15.92 7.70
C ASN A 268 -7.58 16.86 7.46
N TYR A 269 -7.23 17.11 6.19
CA TYR A 269 -6.20 18.08 5.81
C TYR A 269 -6.76 19.21 4.96
N ARG A 270 -6.03 20.34 4.95
CA ARG A 270 -6.29 21.47 4.06
C ARG A 270 -5.29 21.40 2.90
N THR A 271 -5.77 21.30 1.68
CA THR A 271 -4.96 21.46 0.48
C THR A 271 -5.20 22.85 -0.08
N ASN A 272 -4.14 23.66 -0.15
CA ASN A 272 -4.18 25.02 -0.63
C ASN A 272 -3.45 25.12 -1.96
N ILE A 273 -4.18 25.40 -3.05
CA ILE A 273 -3.62 25.75 -4.35
C ILE A 273 -3.43 27.26 -4.36
N ILE A 274 -2.18 27.72 -4.33
CA ILE A 274 -1.84 29.14 -4.22
C ILE A 274 -0.88 29.59 -5.32
N GLY A 275 -0.93 30.85 -5.68
CA GLY A 275 -0.04 31.45 -6.66
C GLY A 275 -0.73 32.44 -7.58
N LYS A 276 -0.23 32.56 -8.81
CA LYS A 276 -0.74 33.48 -9.85
C LYS A 276 -1.86 32.83 -10.66
N LEU A 277 -2.96 32.47 -9.99
CA LEU A 277 -4.02 31.64 -10.57
C LEU A 277 -4.89 32.37 -11.61
N LEU A 278 -4.81 33.70 -11.71
CA LEU A 278 -5.62 34.50 -12.62
C LEU A 278 -4.86 34.86 -13.92
N THR A 279 -3.54 34.98 -13.87
CA THR A 279 -2.72 35.42 -15.02
C THR A 279 -1.83 34.31 -15.57
N ASN A 280 -1.32 33.44 -14.71
CA ASN A 280 -0.49 32.31 -15.11
C ASN A 280 -0.84 31.04 -14.34
N PRO A 281 -1.99 30.40 -14.63
CA PRO A 281 -2.44 29.22 -13.89
C PRO A 281 -1.59 27.98 -14.19
N ALA A 282 -0.58 28.05 -15.06
CA ALA A 282 0.35 26.95 -15.30
C ALA A 282 1.41 26.80 -14.19
N THR A 283 1.62 27.83 -13.39
CA THR A 283 2.55 27.82 -12.26
C THR A 283 1.80 28.08 -10.96
N PHE A 284 1.57 27.05 -10.19
CA PHE A 284 0.92 27.14 -8.88
C PHE A 284 1.66 26.27 -7.87
N ASN A 285 1.57 26.64 -6.61
CA ASN A 285 2.08 25.87 -5.50
C ASN A 285 0.92 25.19 -4.77
N ILE A 286 1.15 23.96 -4.33
CA ILE A 286 0.22 23.26 -3.45
C ILE A 286 0.84 23.19 -2.06
N VAL A 287 0.13 23.75 -1.08
CA VAL A 287 0.52 23.69 0.34
C VAL A 287 -0.54 22.90 1.08
N ILE A 288 -0.16 21.77 1.63
CA ILE A 288 -1.01 20.97 2.50
C ILE A 288 -0.75 21.39 3.94
N ASP A 289 -1.80 21.80 4.62
CA ASP A 289 -1.75 22.39 5.95
C ASP A 289 -2.39 21.45 6.97
N GLU A 290 -1.62 20.99 7.95
CA GLU A 290 -2.04 20.08 9.01
C GLU A 290 -2.91 20.71 10.10
N ARG A 291 -3.19 21.99 10.03
CA ARG A 291 -3.91 22.69 11.10
C ARG A 291 -5.27 22.11 11.47
N PHE A 292 -5.78 21.15 10.71
CA PHE A 292 -6.95 20.35 11.07
C PHE A 292 -6.62 19.07 11.82
N ASN A 293 -5.34 18.68 11.86
CA ASN A 293 -4.93 17.39 12.41
C ASN A 293 -4.34 17.56 13.81
N ASP A 294 -5.18 17.67 14.82
CA ASP A 294 -4.76 17.59 16.22
C ASP A 294 -4.63 16.13 16.70
N ASN A 295 -4.77 15.15 15.82
CA ASN A 295 -4.77 13.74 16.17
C ASN A 295 -3.39 13.11 15.93
N THR A 296 -2.69 12.84 17.02
CA THR A 296 -1.39 12.12 17.03
C THR A 296 -1.44 10.68 16.55
N ASN A 297 -2.62 10.16 16.17
CA ASN A 297 -2.80 8.79 15.66
C ASN A 297 -2.75 8.66 14.14
N PHE A 298 -2.60 9.77 13.41
CA PHE A 298 -2.28 9.74 11.99
C PHE A 298 -0.80 10.03 11.84
N ASP A 299 -0.07 9.12 11.20
CA ASP A 299 1.30 9.39 10.76
C ASP A 299 1.25 10.65 9.89
N SER A 300 1.72 11.78 10.45
CA SER A 300 1.93 12.99 9.67
C SER A 300 2.90 12.64 8.56
N PRO A 301 2.54 12.80 7.29
CA PRO A 301 3.53 12.66 6.24
C PRO A 301 4.62 13.70 6.51
N GLU A 302 5.81 13.25 6.86
CA GLU A 302 6.96 14.13 7.04
C GLU A 302 7.17 14.93 5.75
N ASN A 303 6.95 16.24 5.80
CA ASN A 303 7.26 17.20 4.73
C ASN A 303 6.41 17.16 3.43
N ASP A 304 5.16 16.70 3.44
CA ASP A 304 4.34 16.60 2.22
C ASP A 304 3.46 17.82 1.90
N TYR A 305 3.81 19.02 2.39
CA TYR A 305 2.89 20.14 2.41
C TYR A 305 3.02 21.17 1.29
N ILE A 306 4.21 21.32 0.73
CA ILE A 306 4.44 22.21 -0.41
C ILE A 306 4.75 21.34 -1.61
N VAL A 307 3.86 21.31 -2.59
CA VAL A 307 4.04 20.49 -3.78
C VAL A 307 3.98 21.36 -5.03
N SER A 308 5.05 21.34 -5.84
CA SER A 308 5.03 21.86 -7.20
C SER A 308 4.76 20.73 -8.18
N VAL A 309 3.71 20.86 -8.97
CA VAL A 309 3.28 19.83 -9.94
C VAL A 309 3.73 20.22 -11.35
N TRP A 310 4.39 19.29 -12.06
CA TRP A 310 4.87 19.54 -13.41
C TRP A 310 3.75 19.41 -14.45
N ASP A 311 3.72 20.38 -15.38
CA ASP A 311 2.77 20.39 -16.51
C ASP A 311 3.11 19.38 -17.63
N GLY A 312 4.26 18.70 -17.54
CA GLY A 312 4.73 17.71 -18.51
C GLY A 312 5.50 18.32 -19.69
N VAL A 313 5.64 19.64 -19.76
CA VAL A 313 6.23 20.34 -20.94
C VAL A 313 7.24 21.42 -20.54
N SER A 314 6.90 22.28 -19.59
CA SER A 314 7.68 23.47 -19.26
C SER A 314 9.00 23.11 -18.55
N THR A 315 10.06 23.84 -18.89
CA THR A 315 11.36 23.71 -18.23
C THR A 315 11.98 25.08 -17.99
N THR A 316 12.54 25.27 -16.81
CA THR A 316 13.27 26.48 -16.43
C THR A 316 14.69 26.11 -16.04
N THR A 317 15.70 26.73 -16.66
CA THR A 317 17.07 26.49 -16.24
C THR A 317 17.28 27.12 -14.86
N PRO A 318 17.64 26.35 -13.84
CA PRO A 318 17.84 26.91 -12.50
C PRO A 318 19.10 27.78 -12.47
N GLU A 319 19.03 28.88 -11.74
CA GLU A 319 20.16 29.81 -11.52
C GLU A 319 20.56 29.77 -10.04
N ALA A 320 21.86 30.01 -9.79
CA ALA A 320 22.33 30.12 -8.42
C ALA A 320 21.94 31.49 -7.84
N ASP A 321 21.56 31.50 -6.57
CA ASP A 321 21.33 32.72 -5.82
C ASP A 321 22.62 33.50 -5.50
N ALA A 322 22.50 34.57 -4.73
CA ALA A 322 23.66 35.43 -4.34
C ALA A 322 24.72 34.64 -3.53
N ASP A 323 24.32 33.56 -2.85
CA ASP A 323 25.21 32.68 -2.08
C ASP A 323 25.82 31.55 -2.91
N GLY A 324 25.46 31.48 -4.20
CA GLY A 324 25.91 30.45 -5.13
C GLY A 324 25.20 29.11 -4.99
N VAL A 325 24.05 29.09 -4.32
CA VAL A 325 23.20 27.92 -4.11
C VAL A 325 22.07 27.90 -5.14
N TYR A 326 21.83 26.76 -5.75
CA TYR A 326 20.68 26.52 -6.63
C TYR A 326 19.48 26.08 -5.79
N ARG A 327 18.48 26.93 -5.63
CA ARG A 327 17.26 26.61 -4.90
C ARG A 327 16.16 26.23 -5.87
N ILE A 328 15.75 24.96 -5.79
CA ILE A 328 14.72 24.38 -6.67
C ILE A 328 13.38 24.52 -6.00
N SER A 329 12.56 25.44 -6.46
CA SER A 329 11.24 25.78 -5.94
C SER A 329 10.08 25.35 -6.83
N SER A 330 10.37 24.79 -8.02
CA SER A 330 9.34 24.31 -8.93
C SER A 330 9.77 23.05 -9.70
N ALA A 331 8.77 22.34 -10.21
CA ALA A 331 8.98 21.15 -11.02
C ALA A 331 9.69 21.48 -12.34
N GLU A 332 9.41 22.62 -12.95
CA GLU A 332 10.06 23.09 -14.18
C GLU A 332 11.56 23.33 -13.97
N GLU A 333 11.96 23.85 -12.79
CA GLU A 333 13.36 24.02 -12.42
C GLU A 333 14.05 22.67 -12.23
N LEU A 334 13.41 21.71 -11.59
CA LEU A 334 13.94 20.35 -11.47
C LEU A 334 14.15 19.70 -12.85
N VAL A 335 13.16 19.80 -13.74
CA VAL A 335 13.29 19.25 -15.09
C VAL A 335 14.33 20.03 -15.91
N GLY A 336 14.46 21.34 -15.69
CA GLY A 336 15.56 22.14 -16.22
C GLY A 336 16.92 21.63 -15.76
N LEU A 337 17.05 21.26 -14.49
CA LEU A 337 18.28 20.66 -13.94
C LEU A 337 18.63 19.34 -14.65
N MET A 338 17.63 18.53 -15.02
CA MET A 338 17.83 17.27 -15.77
C MET A 338 18.38 17.51 -17.20
N ASN A 339 18.28 18.73 -17.72
CA ASN A 339 18.80 19.10 -19.03
C ASN A 339 20.28 19.52 -19.01
N VAL A 340 20.87 19.72 -17.84
CA VAL A 340 22.29 20.11 -17.71
C VAL A 340 23.16 18.90 -18.05
N THR A 341 24.16 19.15 -18.93
CA THR A 341 25.11 18.13 -19.40
C THR A 341 26.54 18.58 -19.20
N GLY A 342 27.46 17.63 -19.06
CA GLY A 342 28.90 17.91 -18.88
C GLY A 342 29.63 16.76 -18.19
N ASN A 343 30.95 16.75 -18.14
CA ASN A 343 31.73 15.66 -17.58
C ASN A 343 31.60 15.51 -16.06
N SER A 344 31.34 16.60 -15.34
CA SER A 344 31.16 16.61 -13.87
C SER A 344 30.27 17.78 -13.53
N ILE A 345 28.96 17.58 -13.74
CA ILE A 345 27.97 18.64 -13.52
C ILE A 345 27.87 19.02 -12.05
N PHE A 346 27.71 20.29 -11.80
CA PHE A 346 27.55 20.88 -10.46
C PHE A 346 28.73 20.66 -9.49
N ARG A 347 29.94 20.34 -9.98
CA ARG A 347 31.11 20.17 -9.10
C ARG A 347 31.32 21.40 -8.23
N GLY A 348 31.37 21.19 -6.90
CA GLY A 348 31.54 22.26 -5.90
C GLY A 348 30.32 23.19 -5.79
N LYS A 349 29.18 22.81 -6.32
CA LYS A 349 27.90 23.53 -6.19
C LYS A 349 26.96 22.81 -5.27
N THR A 350 26.07 23.58 -4.63
CA THR A 350 24.98 23.06 -3.79
C THR A 350 23.65 23.34 -4.47
N ILE A 351 22.81 22.34 -4.50
CA ILE A 351 21.43 22.40 -4.96
C ILE A 351 20.55 22.01 -3.77
N GLU A 352 19.52 22.79 -3.48
CA GLU A 352 18.57 22.55 -2.38
C GLU A 352 17.14 22.52 -2.92
N LEU A 353 16.34 21.52 -2.54
CA LEU A 353 14.90 21.58 -2.75
C LEU A 353 14.27 22.58 -1.77
N GLN A 354 13.25 23.30 -2.24
CA GLN A 354 12.45 24.21 -1.45
C GLN A 354 11.00 23.71 -1.26
N CYS A 355 10.62 22.69 -2.00
CA CYS A 355 9.28 22.10 -1.95
C CYS A 355 9.31 20.63 -2.40
N ASN A 356 8.20 19.92 -2.16
CA ASN A 356 7.96 18.65 -2.80
C ASN A 356 7.68 18.84 -4.30
N ILE A 357 8.09 17.88 -5.11
CA ILE A 357 7.91 17.94 -6.56
C ILE A 357 7.15 16.70 -7.03
N ASP A 358 6.03 16.93 -7.69
CA ASP A 358 5.23 15.93 -8.36
C ASP A 358 5.42 16.03 -9.88
N LEU A 359 5.98 15.01 -10.49
CA LEU A 359 6.21 14.96 -11.94
C LEU A 359 5.01 14.40 -12.72
N ALA A 360 3.83 14.31 -12.08
CA ALA A 360 2.53 14.04 -12.69
C ALA A 360 2.50 12.76 -13.56
N ASN A 361 3.23 11.72 -13.15
CA ASN A 361 3.41 10.46 -13.86
C ASN A 361 4.06 10.57 -15.25
N ASN A 362 4.74 11.68 -15.52
CA ASN A 362 5.44 11.86 -16.79
C ASN A 362 6.76 11.07 -16.84
N THR A 363 7.22 10.84 -18.05
CA THR A 363 8.54 10.25 -18.30
C THR A 363 9.62 11.32 -18.32
N VAL A 364 10.64 11.12 -17.49
CA VAL A 364 11.80 12.01 -17.38
C VAL A 364 13.10 11.23 -17.60
N LYS A 365 14.20 11.92 -17.85
CA LYS A 365 15.49 11.28 -18.12
C LYS A 365 16.42 11.18 -16.92
N GLY A 366 16.06 11.77 -15.78
CA GLY A 366 16.91 11.88 -14.60
C GLY A 366 18.03 12.90 -14.73
N ILE A 367 18.72 13.17 -13.62
CA ILE A 367 19.81 14.15 -13.50
C ILE A 367 21.14 13.46 -13.88
N GLY A 368 21.94 14.09 -14.72
CA GLY A 368 23.25 13.59 -15.11
C GLY A 368 23.20 12.42 -16.11
N ARG A 369 22.16 12.33 -16.94
CA ARG A 369 22.13 11.35 -18.02
C ARG A 369 23.26 11.61 -19.03
N GLY A 370 24.19 10.64 -19.15
CA GLY A 370 25.41 10.80 -19.94
C GLY A 370 26.45 11.75 -19.31
N SER A 371 26.29 12.07 -18.03
CA SER A 371 27.15 12.96 -17.25
C SER A 371 27.27 12.45 -15.83
N ASN A 372 28.31 12.90 -15.09
CA ASN A 372 28.46 12.57 -13.68
C ASN A 372 27.97 13.74 -12.82
N PHE A 373 27.11 13.47 -11.85
CA PHE A 373 26.76 14.45 -10.83
C PHE A 373 27.87 14.51 -9.77
N ALA A 374 28.44 15.68 -9.57
CA ALA A 374 29.58 15.90 -8.68
C ALA A 374 29.37 17.04 -7.66
N GLY A 375 28.12 17.52 -7.53
CA GLY A 375 27.72 18.54 -6.57
C GLY A 375 27.13 17.95 -5.29
N VAL A 376 26.60 18.83 -4.44
CA VAL A 376 25.77 18.45 -3.29
C VAL A 376 24.32 18.72 -3.66
N PHE A 377 23.48 17.68 -3.61
CA PHE A 377 22.04 17.82 -3.70
C PHE A 377 21.44 17.52 -2.33
N ASP A 378 20.85 18.53 -1.71
CA ASP A 378 20.16 18.42 -0.42
C ASP A 378 18.65 18.51 -0.66
N GLY A 379 17.97 17.39 -0.47
CA GLY A 379 16.51 17.32 -0.57
C GLY A 379 15.79 18.05 0.57
N LYS A 380 16.50 18.48 1.62
CA LYS A 380 15.94 19.21 2.78
C LYS A 380 14.75 18.49 3.43
N GLY A 381 14.63 17.19 3.22
CA GLY A 381 13.50 16.37 3.67
C GLY A 381 12.30 16.34 2.71
N PHE A 382 12.35 17.08 1.60
CA PHE A 382 11.31 17.06 0.58
C PHE A 382 11.37 15.82 -0.32
N SER A 383 10.31 15.61 -1.09
CA SER A 383 10.15 14.47 -1.99
C SER A 383 10.09 14.86 -3.46
N ILE A 384 10.52 13.93 -4.33
CA ILE A 384 10.27 13.93 -5.76
C ILE A 384 9.47 12.69 -6.08
N SER A 385 8.31 12.85 -6.74
CA SER A 385 7.32 11.79 -6.86
C SER A 385 6.69 11.66 -8.24
N ASN A 386 6.01 10.52 -8.47
CA ASN A 386 5.13 10.27 -9.60
C ASN A 386 5.83 10.46 -10.96
N PHE A 387 6.87 9.66 -11.24
CA PHE A 387 7.59 9.73 -12.51
C PHE A 387 8.03 8.37 -13.02
N THR A 388 8.32 8.34 -14.30
CA THR A 388 8.90 7.19 -15.00
C THR A 388 10.26 7.54 -15.59
N ILE A 389 11.23 6.63 -15.45
CA ILE A 389 12.49 6.63 -16.18
C ILE A 389 12.59 5.30 -16.93
N ASP A 390 12.72 5.34 -18.26
CA ASP A 390 13.03 4.17 -19.08
C ASP A 390 14.36 4.41 -19.80
N ALA A 391 15.36 3.64 -19.42
CA ALA A 391 16.71 3.69 -19.97
C ALA A 391 17.12 2.35 -20.59
N THR A 392 16.17 1.56 -21.07
CA THR A 392 16.43 0.24 -21.65
C THR A 392 17.02 0.30 -23.05
N ASP A 393 16.90 1.42 -23.76
CA ASP A 393 17.32 1.61 -25.15
C ASP A 393 18.81 1.89 -25.33
N ARG A 394 19.49 2.48 -24.33
CA ARG A 394 20.88 2.95 -24.49
C ARG A 394 21.80 2.86 -23.28
N ASP A 395 21.28 3.08 -22.08
CA ASP A 395 22.12 3.29 -20.91
C ASP A 395 22.07 2.13 -19.93
N TYR A 396 23.23 1.83 -19.33
CA TYR A 396 23.30 0.88 -18.22
C TYR A 396 22.68 1.42 -16.93
N TYR A 397 22.57 2.74 -16.81
CA TYR A 397 22.27 3.47 -15.60
C TYR A 397 20.84 4.02 -15.63
N ALA A 398 20.04 3.74 -14.60
CA ALA A 398 18.73 4.37 -14.43
C ALA A 398 18.46 4.72 -12.97
N GLY A 399 18.16 5.98 -12.72
CA GLY A 399 17.82 6.54 -11.41
C GLY A 399 17.51 8.02 -11.55
N LEU A 400 16.93 8.60 -10.50
CA LEU A 400 16.74 10.07 -10.48
C LEU A 400 18.09 10.78 -10.71
N PHE A 401 19.17 10.26 -10.11
CA PHE A 401 20.56 10.58 -10.46
C PHE A 401 21.15 9.37 -11.18
N ASN A 402 21.61 9.56 -12.41
CA ASN A 402 22.17 8.47 -13.20
C ASN A 402 23.50 7.98 -12.62
N GLN A 403 24.46 8.88 -12.42
CA GLN A 403 25.73 8.54 -11.78
C GLN A 403 26.16 9.68 -10.84
N VAL A 404 26.45 9.32 -9.59
CA VAL A 404 26.98 10.24 -8.58
C VAL A 404 28.44 9.90 -8.35
N SER A 405 29.34 10.84 -8.59
CA SER A 405 30.77 10.56 -8.65
C SER A 405 31.60 11.78 -8.22
N HIS A 406 32.93 11.60 -8.11
CA HIS A 406 33.89 12.66 -7.81
C HIS A 406 33.57 13.47 -6.54
N GLY A 407 33.13 12.79 -5.49
CA GLY A 407 32.76 13.42 -4.23
C GLY A 407 31.36 14.05 -4.22
N GLY A 408 30.55 13.81 -5.24
CA GLY A 408 29.15 14.24 -5.25
C GLY A 408 28.36 13.63 -4.11
N THR A 409 27.40 14.36 -3.56
CA THR A 409 26.59 13.92 -2.42
C THR A 409 25.11 14.16 -2.67
N ILE A 410 24.30 13.14 -2.47
CA ILE A 410 22.83 13.24 -2.42
C ILE A 410 22.40 12.97 -0.99
N LYS A 411 21.62 13.86 -0.40
CA LYS A 411 21.17 13.69 0.99
C LYS A 411 19.78 14.23 1.24
N ASN A 412 19.14 13.72 2.31
CA ASN A 412 17.85 14.18 2.84
C ASN A 412 16.74 14.22 1.78
N LEU A 413 16.70 13.26 0.86
CA LEU A 413 15.77 13.21 -0.26
C LEU A 413 14.87 11.97 -0.17
N THR A 414 13.57 12.17 -0.42
CA THR A 414 12.64 11.06 -0.59
C THR A 414 12.22 10.97 -2.07
N VAL A 415 12.30 9.76 -2.64
CA VAL A 415 11.73 9.44 -3.96
C VAL A 415 10.49 8.58 -3.74
N LYS A 416 9.35 9.00 -4.29
CA LYS A 416 8.07 8.30 -4.12
C LYS A 416 7.43 7.93 -5.45
N ASN A 417 6.74 6.78 -5.50
CA ASN A 417 5.90 6.34 -6.63
C ASN A 417 6.63 6.38 -7.98
N ALA A 418 7.93 6.12 -7.99
CA ALA A 418 8.72 6.13 -9.21
C ALA A 418 8.69 4.76 -9.89
N LYS A 419 8.62 4.75 -11.24
CA LYS A 419 8.79 3.55 -12.07
C LYS A 419 10.06 3.68 -12.87
N ILE A 420 11.10 2.94 -12.51
CA ILE A 420 12.43 3.07 -13.11
C ILE A 420 12.87 1.76 -13.72
N LYS A 421 13.18 1.80 -15.01
CA LYS A 421 13.63 0.63 -15.76
C LYS A 421 14.93 0.93 -16.49
N GLY A 422 15.89 0.02 -16.37
CA GLY A 422 17.18 0.10 -17.02
C GLY A 422 17.74 -1.28 -17.40
N ASN A 423 18.92 -1.33 -18.00
CA ASN A 423 19.59 -2.60 -18.30
C ASN A 423 20.42 -3.12 -17.12
N SER A 424 21.01 -2.20 -16.34
CA SER A 424 21.83 -2.54 -15.17
C SER A 424 21.94 -1.33 -14.27
N MET A 425 22.25 -1.54 -12.98
CA MET A 425 22.44 -0.46 -12.01
C MET A 425 21.21 0.47 -11.91
N VAL A 426 20.17 -0.03 -11.27
CA VAL A 426 18.92 0.72 -11.09
C VAL A 426 18.69 1.00 -9.61
N GLY A 427 18.44 2.27 -9.29
CA GLY A 427 18.03 2.72 -7.95
C GLY A 427 17.14 3.95 -8.05
N ALA A 428 16.19 4.12 -7.12
CA ALA A 428 15.25 5.24 -7.17
C ALA A 428 15.97 6.60 -7.02
N VAL A 429 16.90 6.67 -6.09
CA VAL A 429 17.71 7.89 -5.88
C VAL A 429 18.88 7.94 -6.83
N ALA A 430 19.74 6.93 -6.82
CA ALA A 430 20.91 6.91 -7.68
C ALA A 430 21.12 5.53 -8.31
N SER A 431 21.44 5.53 -9.58
CA SER A 431 21.80 4.30 -10.28
C SER A 431 23.15 3.77 -9.82
N SER A 432 24.17 4.63 -9.84
CA SER A 432 25.55 4.31 -9.45
C SER A 432 26.14 5.42 -8.57
N VAL A 433 26.89 5.00 -7.54
CA VAL A 433 27.62 5.90 -6.64
C VAL A 433 29.06 5.42 -6.57
N ASP A 434 30.02 6.26 -6.93
CA ASP A 434 31.44 5.88 -6.97
C ASP A 434 32.38 7.04 -6.62
N SER A 435 33.69 6.77 -6.58
CA SER A 435 34.75 7.79 -6.48
C SER A 435 34.55 8.77 -5.31
N ASN A 436 34.42 8.26 -4.10
CA ASN A 436 34.19 9.00 -2.85
C ASN A 436 32.88 9.82 -2.82
N ALA A 437 31.91 9.48 -3.65
CA ALA A 437 30.57 10.06 -3.61
C ALA A 437 29.73 9.46 -2.48
N ALA A 438 28.62 10.11 -2.15
CA ALA A 438 27.76 9.66 -1.05
C ALA A 438 26.26 9.77 -1.35
N VAL A 439 25.48 8.82 -0.83
CA VAL A 439 24.02 8.89 -0.70
C VAL A 439 23.69 8.67 0.78
N GLU A 440 23.11 9.68 1.43
CA GLU A 440 22.92 9.73 2.86
C GLU A 440 21.51 10.18 3.24
N ASN A 441 20.88 9.51 4.21
CA ASN A 441 19.54 9.86 4.70
C ASN A 441 18.51 10.04 3.55
N CYS A 442 18.53 9.14 2.58
CA CYS A 442 17.61 9.14 1.45
C CYS A 442 16.60 8.02 1.56
N LYS A 443 15.39 8.26 1.07
CA LYS A 443 14.29 7.30 1.14
C LYS A 443 13.75 6.95 -0.25
N ALA A 444 13.33 5.70 -0.44
CA ALA A 444 12.58 5.22 -1.59
C ALA A 444 11.27 4.59 -1.12
N ILE A 445 10.13 5.13 -1.56
CA ILE A 445 8.81 4.70 -1.07
C ILE A 445 7.89 4.40 -2.26
N ASN A 446 7.24 3.23 -2.25
CA ASN A 446 6.30 2.79 -3.29
C ASN A 446 6.91 2.81 -4.71
N CYS A 447 8.19 2.50 -4.86
CA CYS A 447 8.88 2.52 -6.14
C CYS A 447 8.89 1.13 -6.81
N THR A 448 8.81 1.12 -8.15
CA THR A 448 9.02 -0.10 -8.95
C THR A 448 10.31 0.06 -9.75
N LEU A 449 11.24 -0.86 -9.54
CA LEU A 449 12.59 -0.81 -10.07
C LEU A 449 12.88 -2.09 -10.85
N SER A 450 13.29 -1.98 -12.10
CA SER A 450 13.47 -3.15 -12.98
C SER A 450 14.77 -3.05 -13.76
N ALA A 451 15.57 -4.11 -13.70
CA ALA A 451 16.77 -4.26 -14.54
C ALA A 451 17.17 -5.74 -14.71
N VAL A 452 18.22 -5.96 -15.49
CA VAL A 452 18.85 -7.29 -15.56
C VAL A 452 19.52 -7.62 -14.23
N LYS A 453 20.29 -6.68 -13.66
CA LYS A 453 21.04 -6.85 -12.40
C LYS A 453 21.37 -5.53 -11.72
N LYS A 454 21.87 -5.59 -10.48
CA LYS A 454 22.29 -4.45 -9.65
C LYS A 454 21.14 -3.49 -9.39
N VAL A 455 20.05 -4.04 -8.86
CA VAL A 455 18.81 -3.31 -8.56
C VAL A 455 18.68 -3.15 -7.05
N GLY A 456 18.61 -1.91 -6.58
CA GLY A 456 18.32 -1.58 -5.18
C GLY A 456 17.26 -0.51 -5.08
N SER A 457 16.47 -0.50 -4.02
CA SER A 457 15.39 0.48 -3.90
C SER A 457 15.92 1.91 -3.90
N VAL A 458 17.04 2.18 -3.24
CA VAL A 458 17.63 3.53 -3.17
C VAL A 458 18.78 3.69 -4.14
N VAL A 459 19.73 2.76 -4.13
CA VAL A 459 20.95 2.80 -4.95
C VAL A 459 21.15 1.48 -5.67
N GLY A 460 21.44 1.51 -6.97
CA GLY A 460 21.72 0.31 -7.75
C GLY A 460 23.10 -0.28 -7.49
N TYR A 461 24.13 0.57 -7.46
CA TYR A 461 25.54 0.15 -7.37
C TYR A 461 26.36 1.14 -6.55
N SER A 462 27.29 0.61 -5.71
CA SER A 462 28.22 1.40 -4.92
C SER A 462 29.64 0.87 -5.08
N ALA A 463 30.63 1.75 -5.32
CA ALA A 463 32.04 1.41 -5.42
C ALA A 463 32.95 2.51 -4.87
N GLY A 464 33.68 2.24 -3.80
CA GLY A 464 34.55 3.25 -3.17
C GLY A 464 33.78 4.51 -2.76
N SER A 465 32.57 4.34 -2.22
CA SER A 465 31.61 5.40 -1.94
C SER A 465 30.86 5.13 -0.63
N THR A 466 29.96 6.02 -0.24
CA THR A 466 29.17 5.88 0.99
C THR A 466 27.69 5.78 0.67
N VAL A 467 27.01 4.76 1.26
CA VAL A 467 25.55 4.62 1.26
C VAL A 467 25.11 4.37 2.70
N LYS A 468 24.56 5.37 3.37
CA LYS A 468 24.22 5.25 4.80
C LYS A 468 22.93 5.95 5.17
N ASP A 469 22.33 5.47 6.28
CA ASP A 469 21.12 6.03 6.89
C ASP A 469 19.94 6.12 5.89
N CYS A 470 19.91 5.22 4.88
CA CYS A 470 18.88 5.19 3.86
C CYS A 470 17.75 4.24 4.24
N TYR A 471 16.55 4.52 3.70
CA TYR A 471 15.35 3.75 3.99
C TYR A 471 14.58 3.40 2.71
N ALA A 472 14.03 2.19 2.65
CA ALA A 472 13.16 1.75 1.57
C ALA A 472 11.87 1.14 2.12
N GLU A 473 10.72 1.46 1.52
CA GLU A 473 9.43 0.92 1.92
C GLU A 473 8.50 0.66 0.73
N ASN A 474 7.77 -0.46 0.77
CA ASN A 474 6.80 -0.86 -0.27
C ASN A 474 7.37 -0.82 -1.69
N CYS A 475 8.64 -1.12 -1.87
CA CYS A 475 9.26 -1.13 -3.18
C CYS A 475 9.19 -2.51 -3.83
N VAL A 476 9.05 -2.51 -5.16
CA VAL A 476 9.12 -3.72 -5.99
C VAL A 476 10.42 -3.72 -6.77
N ILE A 477 11.22 -4.76 -6.59
CA ILE A 477 12.52 -4.95 -7.26
C ILE A 477 12.39 -6.10 -8.24
N GLU A 478 12.47 -5.81 -9.55
CA GLU A 478 12.39 -6.80 -10.64
C GLU A 478 13.75 -7.00 -11.27
N TYR A 479 14.23 -8.26 -11.34
CA TYR A 479 15.55 -8.57 -11.90
C TYR A 479 15.60 -9.94 -12.57
N SER A 480 16.53 -10.09 -13.53
CA SER A 480 16.68 -11.31 -14.32
C SER A 480 18.02 -12.02 -14.12
N GLU A 481 18.98 -11.40 -13.47
CA GLU A 481 20.24 -11.99 -13.01
C GLU A 481 20.43 -11.68 -11.52
N LYS A 482 21.40 -12.31 -10.88
CA LYS A 482 21.77 -12.07 -9.48
C LYS A 482 22.21 -10.60 -9.27
N GLU A 483 22.29 -10.15 -8.04
CA GLU A 483 22.67 -8.80 -7.59
C GLU A 483 21.46 -7.85 -7.48
N ALA A 484 20.58 -8.17 -6.53
CA ALA A 484 19.50 -7.29 -6.10
C ALA A 484 19.51 -7.16 -4.57
N GLY A 485 19.14 -6.01 -4.04
CA GLY A 485 19.12 -5.75 -2.59
C GLY A 485 18.05 -4.75 -2.18
N GLU A 486 17.65 -4.80 -0.93
CA GLU A 486 16.53 -4.02 -0.38
C GLU A 486 16.75 -2.52 -0.53
N VAL A 487 17.93 -2.01 -0.17
CA VAL A 487 18.31 -0.60 -0.28
C VAL A 487 19.38 -0.40 -1.34
N LEU A 488 20.42 -1.25 -1.34
CA LEU A 488 21.55 -1.22 -2.28
C LEU A 488 21.61 -2.52 -3.07
N GLY A 489 21.57 -2.44 -4.41
CA GLY A 489 21.57 -3.60 -5.30
C GLY A 489 22.87 -4.36 -5.29
N PHE A 490 24.01 -3.68 -5.32
CA PHE A 490 25.33 -4.31 -5.28
C PHE A 490 26.39 -3.41 -4.66
N GLU A 491 27.10 -3.96 -3.67
CA GLU A 491 28.24 -3.32 -3.02
C GLU A 491 29.54 -3.85 -3.61
N ASN A 492 30.40 -2.96 -4.10
CA ASN A 492 31.75 -3.28 -4.52
C ASN A 492 32.78 -2.85 -3.47
N THR A 493 33.99 -3.32 -3.60
CA THR A 493 35.09 -3.07 -2.67
C THR A 493 35.33 -1.59 -2.41
N GLY A 494 35.66 -1.25 -1.15
CA GLY A 494 35.97 0.11 -0.72
C GLY A 494 34.76 0.99 -0.42
N SER A 495 33.55 0.46 -0.49
CA SER A 495 32.35 1.19 -0.09
C SER A 495 32.15 1.15 1.42
N THR A 496 31.45 2.15 1.95
CA THR A 496 30.94 2.21 3.33
C THR A 496 29.42 2.14 3.27
N VAL A 497 28.86 1.01 3.74
CA VAL A 497 27.41 0.78 3.75
C VAL A 497 26.98 0.55 5.20
N SER A 498 26.13 1.42 5.75
CA SER A 498 25.76 1.35 7.16
C SER A 498 24.39 1.96 7.46
N ASN A 499 23.74 1.45 8.51
CA ASN A 499 22.47 1.95 9.07
C ASN A 499 21.32 2.03 8.06
N ASN A 500 21.37 1.27 6.97
CA ASN A 500 20.29 1.22 6.01
C ASN A 500 19.20 0.28 6.50
N THR A 501 17.94 0.70 6.38
CA THR A 501 16.78 -0.06 6.84
C THR A 501 15.72 -0.15 5.75
N PHE A 502 14.81 -1.12 5.88
CA PHE A 502 13.75 -1.32 4.91
C PHE A 502 12.52 -1.95 5.53
N LYS A 503 11.40 -1.85 4.81
CA LYS A 503 10.13 -2.49 5.17
C LYS A 503 9.35 -2.84 3.90
N ASP A 504 8.73 -4.03 3.89
CA ASP A 504 7.82 -4.48 2.83
C ASP A 504 8.40 -4.39 1.40
N ILE A 505 9.58 -4.95 1.18
CA ILE A 505 10.21 -5.02 -0.14
C ILE A 505 9.83 -6.32 -0.86
N THR A 506 9.26 -6.19 -2.06
CA THR A 506 8.91 -7.32 -2.90
C THR A 506 9.99 -7.57 -3.94
N PHE A 507 10.58 -8.78 -3.94
CA PHE A 507 11.53 -9.20 -4.96
C PHE A 507 10.86 -10.06 -6.02
N LYS A 508 10.83 -9.57 -7.26
CA LYS A 508 10.39 -10.32 -8.43
C LYS A 508 11.60 -10.77 -9.22
N ALA A 509 12.02 -11.98 -8.95
CA ALA A 509 13.15 -12.60 -9.64
C ALA A 509 12.68 -13.34 -10.90
N SER A 510 13.43 -13.23 -12.00
CA SER A 510 13.24 -14.22 -13.07
C SER A 510 13.53 -15.61 -12.55
N ALA A 511 12.96 -16.63 -13.17
CA ALA A 511 13.24 -18.03 -12.81
C ALA A 511 14.74 -18.36 -12.82
N ALA A 512 15.48 -17.83 -13.79
CA ALA A 512 16.92 -18.03 -13.90
C ALA A 512 17.71 -17.32 -12.77
N ALA A 513 17.29 -16.12 -12.39
CA ALA A 513 17.90 -15.39 -11.27
C ALA A 513 17.71 -16.15 -9.96
N LEU A 514 16.48 -16.54 -9.65
CA LEU A 514 16.18 -17.28 -8.43
C LEU A 514 16.92 -18.65 -8.41
N ALA A 515 16.94 -19.38 -9.52
CA ALA A 515 17.69 -20.64 -9.60
C ALA A 515 19.18 -20.44 -9.29
N THR A 516 19.76 -19.32 -9.71
CA THR A 516 21.16 -18.96 -9.41
C THR A 516 21.36 -18.64 -7.92
N GLU A 517 20.43 -17.90 -7.32
CA GLU A 517 20.48 -17.59 -5.88
C GLU A 517 20.30 -18.83 -5.00
N LEU A 518 19.51 -19.80 -5.45
CA LEU A 518 19.29 -21.08 -4.79
C LEU A 518 20.37 -22.15 -5.11
N THR A 519 21.55 -21.74 -5.53
CA THR A 519 22.69 -22.65 -5.71
C THR A 519 23.26 -23.05 -4.34
N PRO A 520 23.40 -24.36 -4.03
CA PRO A 520 23.87 -24.78 -2.73
C PRO A 520 25.35 -24.39 -2.50
N VAL A 521 25.61 -23.91 -1.28
CA VAL A 521 26.98 -23.72 -0.77
C VAL A 521 27.23 -24.79 0.27
N SER A 522 28.18 -25.71 -0.02
CA SER A 522 28.47 -26.89 0.84
C SER A 522 27.20 -27.69 1.19
N GLY A 523 26.33 -27.90 0.22
CA GLY A 523 25.08 -28.64 0.40
C GLY A 523 23.95 -27.90 1.10
N VAL A 524 24.12 -26.60 1.40
CA VAL A 524 23.13 -25.79 2.11
C VAL A 524 22.66 -24.63 1.23
N ILE A 525 21.35 -24.42 1.18
CA ILE A 525 20.68 -23.25 0.62
C ILE A 525 19.98 -22.54 1.77
N THR A 526 20.16 -21.23 1.87
CA THR A 526 19.49 -20.42 2.89
C THR A 526 18.80 -19.25 2.23
N LEU A 527 17.47 -19.15 2.39
CA LEU A 527 16.72 -18.00 1.93
C LEU A 527 16.96 -16.84 2.91
N THR A 528 17.10 -15.65 2.37
CA THR A 528 17.35 -14.43 3.13
C THR A 528 16.20 -13.43 2.99
N ARG A 529 15.22 -13.72 2.13
CA ARG A 529 14.08 -12.86 1.81
C ARG A 529 12.97 -13.64 1.12
N ASP A 530 11.82 -12.99 0.96
CA ASP A 530 10.71 -13.51 0.15
C ASP A 530 10.98 -13.25 -1.34
N TYR A 531 10.49 -14.17 -2.20
CA TYR A 531 10.65 -14.10 -3.65
C TYR A 531 9.32 -14.29 -4.36
N THR A 532 9.06 -13.45 -5.37
CA THR A 532 8.04 -13.73 -6.38
C THR A 532 8.72 -14.09 -7.70
N VAL A 533 8.41 -15.27 -8.23
CA VAL A 533 8.98 -15.73 -9.50
C VAL A 533 8.26 -15.06 -10.66
N SER A 534 9.02 -14.50 -11.59
CA SER A 534 8.50 -14.01 -12.85
C SER A 534 8.91 -14.92 -14.01
N GLY A 535 7.94 -15.26 -14.87
CA GLY A 535 8.15 -16.17 -15.99
C GLY A 535 8.09 -17.65 -15.60
N ASP A 536 8.48 -18.53 -16.55
CA ASP A 536 8.36 -19.95 -16.40
C ASP A 536 9.44 -20.53 -15.49
N TRP A 537 9.02 -21.11 -14.36
CA TRP A 537 9.90 -21.79 -13.43
C TRP A 537 10.41 -23.10 -14.02
N ASN A 538 11.69 -23.38 -13.88
CA ASN A 538 12.27 -24.69 -14.12
C ASN A 538 12.59 -25.33 -12.78
N SER A 539 11.89 -26.41 -12.46
CA SER A 539 12.07 -27.15 -11.21
C SER A 539 13.56 -27.51 -11.00
N LEU A 540 14.06 -27.19 -9.79
CA LEU A 540 15.48 -27.40 -9.48
C LEU A 540 15.77 -28.87 -9.21
N SER A 541 16.98 -29.33 -9.56
CA SER A 541 17.48 -30.65 -9.28
C SER A 541 18.87 -30.58 -8.66
N TYR A 542 19.05 -31.29 -7.55
CA TYR A 542 20.30 -31.29 -6.79
C TYR A 542 20.83 -32.72 -6.62
N SER A 543 22.12 -32.86 -6.38
CA SER A 543 22.78 -34.13 -6.06
C SER A 543 23.46 -34.08 -4.71
N GLY A 544 23.62 -35.26 -4.04
CA GLY A 544 24.19 -35.34 -2.70
C GLY A 544 23.20 -34.98 -1.58
N ASP A 545 23.73 -34.64 -0.43
CA ASP A 545 22.92 -34.22 0.72
C ASP A 545 22.65 -32.74 0.64
N ILE A 546 21.37 -32.37 0.64
CA ILE A 546 20.91 -30.96 0.49
C ILE A 546 20.02 -30.57 1.64
N THR A 547 20.30 -29.41 2.20
CA THR A 547 19.44 -28.75 3.18
C THR A 547 18.99 -27.38 2.64
N ILE A 548 17.69 -27.15 2.60
CA ILE A 548 17.08 -25.87 2.22
C ILE A 548 16.47 -25.25 3.49
N ASN A 549 17.04 -24.15 3.94
CA ASN A 549 16.53 -23.37 5.06
C ASN A 549 15.72 -22.18 4.52
N GLY A 550 14.41 -22.26 4.62
CA GLY A 550 13.51 -21.18 4.22
C GLY A 550 13.53 -19.99 5.15
N ASN A 551 13.91 -20.19 6.44
CA ASN A 551 13.95 -19.14 7.49
C ASN A 551 12.63 -18.37 7.65
N GLY A 552 11.49 -18.99 7.36
CA GLY A 552 10.18 -18.35 7.39
C GLY A 552 9.87 -17.54 6.13
N HIS A 553 10.72 -17.57 5.11
CA HIS A 553 10.50 -16.87 3.87
C HIS A 553 9.57 -17.63 2.91
N THR A 554 9.00 -16.85 1.98
CA THR A 554 8.02 -17.31 1.01
C THR A 554 8.59 -17.25 -0.42
N ILE A 555 8.29 -18.30 -1.21
CA ILE A 555 8.43 -18.26 -2.67
C ILE A 555 7.03 -18.29 -3.28
N SER A 556 6.71 -17.34 -4.12
CA SER A 556 5.41 -17.22 -4.79
C SER A 556 5.54 -17.16 -6.31
N GLY A 557 4.42 -17.37 -7.02
CA GLY A 557 4.36 -17.27 -8.47
C GLY A 557 4.97 -18.46 -9.22
N LEU A 558 5.15 -19.61 -8.58
CA LEU A 558 5.60 -20.82 -9.25
C LEU A 558 4.50 -21.37 -10.18
N ASN A 559 4.90 -21.78 -11.38
CA ASN A 559 4.01 -22.48 -12.33
C ASN A 559 4.40 -23.95 -12.57
N LYS A 560 5.47 -24.40 -11.94
CA LYS A 560 5.92 -25.81 -11.88
C LYS A 560 6.40 -26.13 -10.46
N PRO A 561 6.54 -27.40 -10.09
CA PRO A 561 7.08 -27.81 -8.79
C PRO A 561 8.39 -27.09 -8.45
N PHE A 562 8.57 -26.74 -7.20
CA PHE A 562 9.80 -26.09 -6.73
C PHE A 562 11.03 -26.93 -7.06
N LEU A 563 10.97 -28.24 -6.74
CA LEU A 563 12.01 -29.21 -7.03
C LEU A 563 11.52 -30.26 -8.04
N ALA A 564 12.39 -30.66 -8.97
CA ALA A 564 12.17 -31.77 -9.90
C ALA A 564 12.21 -33.13 -9.18
N GLY A 565 12.07 -34.18 -9.93
CA GLY A 565 12.44 -35.54 -9.53
C GLY A 565 13.89 -35.57 -9.04
N ASN A 566 14.11 -36.15 -7.88
CA ASN A 566 15.28 -35.82 -7.09
C ASN A 566 16.44 -36.82 -7.24
N ALA A 567 17.62 -36.28 -7.48
CA ALA A 567 18.89 -37.00 -7.44
C ALA A 567 19.65 -36.80 -6.10
N ALA A 568 19.13 -36.10 -5.13
CA ALA A 568 19.74 -35.95 -3.81
C ALA A 568 19.65 -37.25 -3.01
N SER A 569 20.69 -37.59 -2.27
CA SER A 569 20.69 -38.74 -1.36
C SER A 569 19.86 -38.47 -0.12
N LYS A 570 19.93 -37.24 0.40
CA LYS A 570 19.11 -36.73 1.49
C LYS A 570 18.69 -35.32 1.17
N LEU A 571 17.39 -35.06 1.29
CA LEU A 571 16.83 -33.71 1.15
C LEU A 571 16.14 -33.30 2.45
N THR A 572 16.52 -32.17 2.98
CA THR A 572 15.83 -31.55 4.13
C THR A 572 15.37 -30.16 3.74
N VAL A 573 14.09 -29.85 3.95
CA VAL A 573 13.52 -28.51 3.72
C VAL A 573 12.90 -28.04 5.03
N ASN A 574 13.36 -26.90 5.50
CA ASN A 574 12.95 -26.34 6.78
C ASN A 574 12.34 -24.95 6.60
N ASN A 575 11.22 -24.70 7.26
CA ASN A 575 10.60 -23.39 7.45
C ASN A 575 10.53 -22.56 6.14
N LEU A 576 9.91 -23.16 5.11
CA LEU A 576 9.70 -22.57 3.79
C LEU A 576 8.23 -22.56 3.43
N THR A 577 7.73 -21.40 2.99
CA THR A 577 6.38 -21.28 2.44
C THR A 577 6.41 -21.18 0.91
N ILE A 578 5.55 -21.93 0.23
CA ILE A 578 5.17 -21.69 -1.17
C ILE A 578 3.77 -21.10 -1.17
N ALA A 579 3.57 -19.95 -1.82
CA ALA A 579 2.29 -19.26 -1.82
C ALA A 579 1.91 -18.73 -3.21
N ASP A 580 0.65 -18.38 -3.40
CA ASP A 580 0.14 -17.67 -4.58
C ASP A 580 0.67 -18.23 -5.90
N SER A 581 0.66 -19.58 -6.01
CA SER A 581 1.30 -20.32 -7.09
C SER A 581 0.28 -21.15 -7.86
N ASN A 582 0.45 -21.26 -9.18
CA ASN A 582 -0.40 -22.09 -10.05
C ASN A 582 0.46 -23.20 -10.67
N ILE A 583 0.66 -24.28 -9.89
CA ILE A 583 1.66 -25.31 -10.16
C ILE A 583 1.04 -26.45 -10.98
N GLY A 584 1.54 -26.64 -12.18
CA GLY A 584 1.15 -27.73 -13.06
C GLY A 584 2.35 -28.34 -13.79
N ILE A 585 2.20 -29.55 -14.31
CA ILE A 585 3.14 -30.11 -15.27
C ILE A 585 2.37 -30.43 -16.54
N ALA A 586 2.88 -29.97 -17.69
CA ALA A 586 2.38 -30.40 -18.98
C ALA A 586 2.48 -31.94 -19.10
N ALA A 587 1.46 -32.57 -19.66
CA ALA A 587 1.20 -34.02 -19.65
C ALA A 587 2.35 -34.96 -20.10
N VAL A 588 3.49 -34.41 -20.44
CA VAL A 588 4.59 -35.15 -21.15
C VAL A 588 5.89 -35.24 -20.32
N GLU A 589 6.06 -34.47 -19.24
CA GLU A 589 7.41 -34.38 -18.63
C GLU A 589 7.77 -35.55 -17.67
N ASN A 590 6.85 -36.18 -17.01
CA ASN A 590 6.95 -37.52 -16.40
C ASN A 590 5.57 -37.93 -15.85
N GLY A 591 5.07 -39.08 -16.24
CA GLY A 591 3.72 -39.58 -15.87
C GLY A 591 3.47 -39.84 -14.37
N LEU A 592 4.20 -39.22 -13.44
CA LEU A 592 4.20 -39.56 -12.02
C LEU A 592 3.44 -38.58 -11.14
N GLY A 593 3.30 -37.30 -11.55
CA GLY A 593 2.47 -36.34 -10.82
C GLY A 593 3.12 -35.01 -10.52
N THR A 594 2.37 -34.11 -9.83
CA THR A 594 2.73 -32.76 -9.47
C THR A 594 2.66 -32.58 -7.95
N GLY A 595 3.75 -32.22 -7.29
CA GLY A 595 3.75 -31.73 -5.91
C GLY A 595 4.26 -30.31 -5.90
N ALA A 596 3.77 -29.46 -5.02
CA ALA A 596 4.24 -28.07 -4.99
C ALA A 596 5.73 -27.98 -4.63
N PHE A 597 6.18 -28.76 -3.68
CA PHE A 597 7.60 -28.81 -3.30
C PHE A 597 8.38 -29.81 -4.16
N ILE A 598 7.88 -31.04 -4.28
CA ILE A 598 8.56 -32.13 -5.04
C ILE A 598 7.55 -32.86 -5.89
N CYS A 599 7.84 -33.04 -7.17
CA CYS A 599 6.99 -33.85 -8.02
C CYS A 599 7.21 -35.35 -7.80
N PHE A 600 8.47 -35.80 -7.66
CA PHE A 600 8.83 -37.20 -7.62
C PHE A 600 10.10 -37.42 -6.80
N MET A 601 10.14 -38.52 -6.03
CA MET A 601 11.34 -38.96 -5.30
C MET A 601 11.93 -40.22 -5.93
N ASP A 602 13.19 -40.14 -6.26
CA ASP A 602 13.94 -41.31 -6.75
C ASP A 602 14.15 -42.37 -5.64
N ALA A 603 14.41 -43.59 -6.05
CA ALA A 603 14.79 -44.65 -5.13
C ALA A 603 16.07 -44.28 -4.36
N ASN A 604 16.12 -44.63 -3.07
CA ASN A 604 17.19 -44.36 -2.12
C ASN A 604 17.35 -42.91 -1.65
N THR A 605 16.38 -42.04 -1.92
CA THR A 605 16.34 -40.68 -1.38
C THR A 605 15.56 -40.65 -0.07
N SER A 606 16.08 -39.99 0.98
CA SER A 606 15.29 -39.63 2.15
C SER A 606 14.91 -38.15 2.10
N VAL A 607 13.66 -37.87 2.42
CA VAL A 607 13.12 -36.49 2.41
C VAL A 607 12.52 -36.15 3.76
N ALA A 608 12.88 -34.99 4.28
CA ALA A 608 12.31 -34.42 5.48
C ALA A 608 11.81 -32.98 5.20
N PHE A 609 10.54 -32.72 5.54
CA PHE A 609 9.97 -31.38 5.61
C PHE A 609 9.69 -31.05 7.08
N ASP A 610 10.21 -29.93 7.56
CA ASP A 610 9.94 -29.42 8.89
C ASP A 610 9.44 -27.97 8.76
N ASP A 611 8.23 -27.69 9.24
CA ASP A 611 7.58 -26.38 9.22
C ASP A 611 7.50 -25.76 7.80
N CYS A 612 7.02 -26.56 6.84
CA CYS A 612 6.84 -26.13 5.44
C CYS A 612 5.36 -25.95 5.11
N HIS A 613 5.03 -24.88 4.39
CA HIS A 613 3.67 -24.48 4.13
C HIS A 613 3.36 -24.27 2.66
N LEU A 614 2.16 -24.69 2.23
CA LEU A 614 1.58 -24.33 0.93
C LEU A 614 0.33 -23.50 1.18
N VAL A 615 0.27 -22.29 0.65
CA VAL A 615 -0.81 -21.32 0.94
C VAL A 615 -1.37 -20.73 -0.34
N SER A 616 -2.67 -20.54 -0.42
CA SER A 616 -3.38 -19.82 -1.52
C SER A 616 -2.92 -20.26 -2.91
N SER A 617 -2.72 -21.56 -3.12
CA SER A 617 -2.10 -22.10 -4.34
C SER A 617 -2.96 -23.16 -5.01
N THR A 618 -2.76 -23.32 -6.33
CA THR A 618 -3.33 -24.39 -7.12
C THR A 618 -2.26 -25.39 -7.52
N VAL A 619 -2.51 -26.69 -7.31
CA VAL A 619 -1.64 -27.79 -7.75
C VAL A 619 -2.44 -28.71 -8.66
N THR A 620 -2.04 -28.81 -9.92
CA THR A 620 -2.71 -29.66 -10.91
C THR A 620 -1.78 -30.73 -11.44
N GLY A 621 -2.15 -31.98 -11.26
CA GLY A 621 -1.41 -33.12 -11.74
C GLY A 621 -2.19 -33.97 -12.75
N ASN A 622 -1.48 -34.62 -13.69
CA ASN A 622 -2.13 -35.53 -14.63
C ASN A 622 -2.49 -36.87 -13.96
N GLU A 623 -1.52 -37.56 -13.36
CA GLU A 623 -1.78 -38.81 -12.63
C GLU A 623 -2.06 -38.56 -11.14
N ARG A 624 -1.21 -37.72 -10.52
CA ARG A 624 -1.25 -37.43 -9.08
C ARG A 624 -0.99 -35.97 -8.79
N ALA A 625 -1.59 -35.46 -7.73
CA ALA A 625 -1.29 -34.14 -7.21
C ALA A 625 -1.20 -34.17 -5.67
N GLY A 626 -0.12 -33.63 -5.13
CA GLY A 626 0.07 -33.48 -3.69
C GLY A 626 0.49 -32.08 -3.31
N GLY A 627 0.03 -31.55 -2.19
CA GLY A 627 0.43 -30.22 -1.72
C GLY A 627 1.93 -30.11 -1.49
N LEU A 628 2.56 -31.12 -0.90
CA LEU A 628 4.03 -31.17 -0.76
C LEU A 628 4.65 -32.12 -1.78
N ILE A 629 4.22 -33.38 -1.82
CA ILE A 629 4.83 -34.44 -2.61
C ILE A 629 3.75 -35.14 -3.45
N ALA A 630 4.00 -35.34 -4.75
CA ALA A 630 3.12 -36.15 -5.58
C ALA A 630 3.35 -37.66 -5.38
N TYR A 631 4.60 -38.08 -5.39
CA TYR A 631 4.95 -39.51 -5.42
C TYR A 631 6.26 -39.78 -4.68
N SER A 632 6.26 -40.80 -3.79
CA SER A 632 7.48 -41.37 -3.21
C SER A 632 7.74 -42.79 -3.68
N SER A 633 8.96 -43.08 -4.13
CA SER A 633 9.39 -44.40 -4.58
C SER A 633 9.64 -45.38 -3.43
N ALA A 634 9.74 -46.67 -3.75
CA ALA A 634 10.24 -47.68 -2.82
C ALA A 634 11.69 -47.42 -2.40
N ASN A 635 12.08 -47.91 -1.22
CA ASN A 635 13.42 -47.77 -0.62
C ASN A 635 13.86 -46.35 -0.29
N THR A 636 12.91 -45.46 -0.04
CA THR A 636 13.13 -44.10 0.44
C THR A 636 12.58 -43.95 1.87
N SER A 637 12.63 -42.77 2.46
CA SER A 637 11.88 -42.43 3.67
C SER A 637 11.34 -41.01 3.59
N VAL A 638 10.17 -40.81 4.12
CA VAL A 638 9.49 -39.51 4.14
C VAL A 638 9.14 -39.11 5.58
N SER A 639 9.58 -37.94 6.00
CA SER A 639 9.19 -37.31 7.26
C SER A 639 8.58 -35.96 6.96
N ILE A 640 7.35 -35.71 7.42
CA ILE A 640 6.63 -34.44 7.30
C ILE A 640 6.21 -34.01 8.70
N LYS A 641 6.74 -32.88 9.17
CA LYS A 641 6.51 -32.40 10.52
C LYS A 641 6.16 -30.91 10.53
N GLY A 642 5.11 -30.53 11.28
CA GLY A 642 4.72 -29.13 11.44
C GLY A 642 4.21 -28.46 10.15
N CYS A 643 3.93 -29.23 9.10
CA CYS A 643 3.62 -28.70 7.78
C CYS A 643 2.12 -28.39 7.61
N SER A 644 1.79 -27.45 6.72
CA SER A 644 0.40 -27.13 6.41
C SER A 644 0.11 -26.90 4.93
N VAL A 645 -1.14 -27.15 4.57
CA VAL A 645 -1.75 -26.74 3.29
C VAL A 645 -3.01 -25.95 3.61
N GLU A 646 -3.09 -24.72 3.12
CA GLU A 646 -4.11 -23.77 3.48
C GLU A 646 -4.67 -23.02 2.27
N ASP A 647 -5.99 -22.92 2.15
CA ASP A 647 -6.70 -22.20 1.08
C ASP A 647 -6.23 -22.60 -0.34
N CYS A 648 -6.03 -23.90 -0.56
CA CYS A 648 -5.48 -24.43 -1.79
C CYS A 648 -6.48 -25.25 -2.61
N THR A 649 -6.22 -25.34 -3.91
CA THR A 649 -6.92 -26.29 -4.81
C THR A 649 -5.94 -27.32 -5.34
N ILE A 650 -6.16 -28.60 -5.02
CA ILE A 650 -5.29 -29.70 -5.45
C ILE A 650 -6.10 -30.68 -6.29
N THR A 651 -5.79 -30.79 -7.57
CA THR A 651 -6.57 -31.55 -8.53
C THR A 651 -5.69 -32.50 -9.34
N ALA A 652 -6.12 -33.77 -9.46
CA ALA A 652 -5.48 -34.74 -10.33
C ALA A 652 -6.51 -35.67 -10.98
N VAL A 653 -6.09 -36.31 -12.06
CA VAL A 653 -6.96 -37.32 -12.73
C VAL A 653 -7.07 -38.58 -11.87
N GLY A 654 -5.96 -39.12 -11.37
CA GLY A 654 -5.92 -40.40 -10.71
C GLY A 654 -5.82 -40.38 -9.18
N GLY A 655 -5.11 -39.42 -8.59
CA GLY A 655 -4.95 -39.37 -7.14
C GLY A 655 -4.55 -37.97 -6.63
N ALA A 656 -5.24 -37.46 -5.62
CA ALA A 656 -4.96 -36.15 -5.05
C ALA A 656 -4.84 -36.21 -3.51
N ALA A 657 -4.00 -35.38 -2.93
CA ALA A 657 -3.88 -35.26 -1.49
C ALA A 657 -3.37 -33.90 -1.02
N GLY A 658 -3.74 -33.52 0.21
CA GLY A 658 -3.25 -32.30 0.83
C GLY A 658 -1.72 -32.32 1.01
N LEU A 659 -1.14 -33.37 1.54
CA LEU A 659 0.32 -33.43 1.77
C LEU A 659 1.04 -34.34 0.75
N ILE A 660 0.70 -35.63 0.69
CA ILE A 660 1.35 -36.58 -0.20
C ILE A 660 0.33 -37.44 -0.96
N ALA A 661 0.35 -37.41 -2.29
CA ALA A 661 -0.64 -38.09 -3.09
C ALA A 661 -0.44 -39.60 -3.14
N TYR A 662 0.81 -40.06 -3.16
CA TYR A 662 1.11 -41.49 -3.31
C TYR A 662 2.41 -41.85 -2.59
N THR A 663 2.37 -42.83 -1.68
CA THR A 663 3.54 -43.26 -0.92
C THR A 663 3.79 -44.77 -1.07
N GLN A 664 5.01 -45.13 -1.54
CA GLN A 664 5.55 -46.49 -1.56
C GLN A 664 6.62 -46.74 -0.52
N THR A 665 6.84 -45.84 0.39
CA THR A 665 7.89 -45.90 1.40
C THR A 665 7.34 -45.62 2.80
N ALA A 666 8.09 -45.98 3.83
CA ALA A 666 7.77 -45.60 5.20
C ALA A 666 7.63 -44.09 5.33
N THR A 667 6.47 -43.65 5.78
CA THR A 667 6.10 -42.26 5.83
C THR A 667 5.61 -41.90 7.25
N GLU A 668 6.21 -40.86 7.84
CA GLU A 668 5.80 -40.30 9.12
C GLU A 668 5.32 -38.87 8.91
N ILE A 669 4.10 -38.56 9.38
CA ILE A 669 3.49 -37.23 9.34
C ILE A 669 3.09 -36.85 10.75
N THR A 670 3.67 -35.77 11.29
CA THR A 670 3.43 -35.35 12.67
C THR A 670 3.10 -33.85 12.73
N ASN A 671 2.20 -33.45 13.64
CA ASN A 671 1.83 -32.05 13.91
C ASN A 671 1.49 -31.27 12.64
N SER A 672 0.93 -31.92 11.64
CA SER A 672 0.67 -31.33 10.33
C SER A 672 -0.80 -31.17 10.04
N LYS A 673 -1.18 -30.26 9.17
CA LYS A 673 -2.58 -29.89 8.98
C LYS A 673 -2.95 -29.53 7.55
N VAL A 674 -4.23 -29.73 7.21
CA VAL A 674 -4.87 -29.20 6.01
C VAL A 674 -6.09 -28.40 6.45
N ILE A 675 -6.11 -27.14 6.11
CA ILE A 675 -7.03 -26.16 6.70
C ILE A 675 -7.57 -25.16 5.67
N GLY A 676 -8.45 -24.29 6.13
CA GLY A 676 -9.04 -23.23 5.32
C GLY A 676 -9.98 -23.76 4.23
N ASN A 677 -10.19 -22.99 3.18
CA ASN A 677 -11.04 -23.36 2.04
C ASN A 677 -10.30 -24.27 1.04
N THR A 678 -9.61 -25.30 1.53
CA THR A 678 -8.84 -26.22 0.68
C THR A 678 -9.75 -27.24 0.02
N THR A 679 -9.61 -27.37 -1.31
CA THR A 679 -10.30 -28.41 -2.11
C THR A 679 -9.30 -29.40 -2.67
N ILE A 680 -9.57 -30.70 -2.50
CA ILE A 680 -8.74 -31.80 -3.00
C ILE A 680 -9.64 -32.70 -3.86
N GLU A 681 -9.31 -32.86 -5.12
CA GLU A 681 -10.17 -33.53 -6.09
C GLU A 681 -9.42 -34.54 -6.99
N ALA A 682 -9.93 -35.77 -7.05
CA ALA A 682 -9.55 -36.77 -8.03
C ALA A 682 -10.68 -36.89 -9.07
N THR A 683 -10.41 -36.58 -10.35
CA THR A 683 -11.46 -36.26 -11.34
C THR A 683 -11.93 -37.43 -12.18
N GLU A 684 -11.14 -38.52 -12.36
CA GLU A 684 -11.50 -39.64 -13.23
C GLU A 684 -11.22 -40.99 -12.58
N ASP A 685 -12.10 -41.98 -12.86
CA ASP A 685 -11.91 -43.38 -12.54
C ASP A 685 -11.15 -44.08 -13.69
N ARG A 686 -9.86 -44.32 -13.49
CA ARG A 686 -9.02 -45.04 -14.46
C ARG A 686 -9.04 -46.56 -14.22
N THR A 687 -10.04 -47.25 -14.75
CA THR A 687 -10.05 -48.72 -14.77
C THR A 687 -9.08 -49.25 -15.86
N PRO A 688 -8.31 -50.34 -15.63
CA PRO A 688 -8.42 -51.32 -14.54
C PRO A 688 -7.42 -51.10 -13.39
N LYS A 689 -6.69 -50.02 -13.32
CA LYS A 689 -5.60 -49.82 -12.33
C LYS A 689 -5.97 -49.09 -11.08
N GLY A 690 -7.19 -48.71 -10.90
CA GLY A 690 -7.60 -48.06 -9.66
C GLY A 690 -8.51 -46.88 -9.88
N THR A 691 -9.44 -46.75 -9.02
CA THR A 691 -10.35 -45.66 -8.76
C THR A 691 -9.59 -44.39 -8.51
N ALA A 692 -10.09 -43.26 -9.00
CA ALA A 692 -9.66 -41.93 -8.60
C ALA A 692 -9.73 -41.82 -7.09
N VAL A 693 -8.66 -41.41 -6.43
CA VAL A 693 -8.54 -41.43 -4.96
C VAL A 693 -8.07 -40.08 -4.46
N ALA A 694 -8.88 -39.43 -3.64
CA ALA A 694 -8.50 -38.23 -2.93
C ALA A 694 -8.49 -38.47 -1.40
N GLY A 695 -7.52 -37.89 -0.70
CA GLY A 695 -7.42 -37.88 0.74
C GLY A 695 -6.94 -36.53 1.25
N ALA A 696 -7.48 -36.05 2.36
CA ALA A 696 -7.09 -34.74 2.88
C ALA A 696 -5.60 -34.66 3.22
N ILE A 697 -5.00 -35.73 3.70
CA ILE A 697 -3.59 -35.79 4.09
C ILE A 697 -2.78 -36.66 3.11
N VAL A 698 -3.19 -37.93 2.93
CA VAL A 698 -2.52 -38.91 2.05
C VAL A 698 -3.52 -39.48 1.05
N GLY A 699 -3.15 -39.52 -0.23
CA GLY A 699 -4.00 -40.10 -1.26
C GLY A 699 -3.99 -41.64 -1.21
N THR A 700 -2.89 -42.27 -1.60
CA THR A 700 -2.76 -43.72 -1.64
C THR A 700 -1.54 -44.20 -0.86
N VAL A 701 -1.73 -45.21 0.00
CA VAL A 701 -0.72 -45.84 0.85
C VAL A 701 -0.36 -47.23 0.34
N TYR A 702 0.91 -47.48 0.08
CA TYR A 702 1.49 -48.79 -0.26
C TYR A 702 2.53 -49.27 0.76
N ALA A 703 2.92 -48.47 1.73
CA ALA A 703 3.88 -48.79 2.77
C ALA A 703 3.42 -48.29 4.14
N ASN A 704 4.13 -48.68 5.19
CA ASN A 704 3.77 -48.26 6.56
C ASN A 704 3.75 -46.72 6.66
N THR A 705 2.62 -46.21 7.08
CA THR A 705 2.37 -44.76 7.20
C THR A 705 1.81 -44.45 8.59
N THR A 706 2.47 -43.54 9.28
CA THR A 706 2.06 -43.10 10.62
C THR A 706 1.64 -41.62 10.61
N LEU A 707 0.45 -41.33 11.08
CA LEU A 707 -0.09 -39.99 11.29
C LEU A 707 -0.19 -39.76 12.79
N THR A 708 0.47 -38.72 13.31
CA THR A 708 0.42 -38.35 14.74
C THR A 708 0.10 -36.87 14.88
N ASP A 709 -0.91 -36.51 15.63
CA ASP A 709 -1.36 -35.14 15.84
C ASP A 709 -1.62 -34.38 14.52
N VAL A 710 -2.26 -35.05 13.56
CA VAL A 710 -2.59 -34.50 12.25
C VAL A 710 -4.04 -34.04 12.23
N THR A 711 -4.31 -32.85 11.72
CA THR A 711 -5.64 -32.23 11.71
C THR A 711 -6.13 -31.85 10.32
N VAL A 712 -7.43 -31.92 10.14
CA VAL A 712 -8.13 -31.47 8.92
C VAL A 712 -9.32 -30.63 9.34
N ASP A 713 -9.40 -29.40 8.84
CA ASP A 713 -10.53 -28.52 9.15
C ASP A 713 -11.82 -28.99 8.48
N ASN A 714 -12.94 -28.66 9.07
CA ASN A 714 -14.27 -28.98 8.55
C ASN A 714 -14.66 -28.23 7.28
N THR A 715 -13.89 -27.22 6.91
CA THR A 715 -14.02 -26.44 5.65
C THR A 715 -13.32 -27.10 4.47
N VAL A 716 -12.44 -28.07 4.71
CA VAL A 716 -11.72 -28.81 3.68
C VAL A 716 -12.67 -29.74 2.92
N VAL A 717 -12.64 -29.64 1.60
CA VAL A 717 -13.49 -30.43 0.71
C VAL A 717 -12.67 -31.48 -0.02
N VAL A 718 -13.00 -32.75 0.18
CA VAL A 718 -12.37 -33.89 -0.52
C VAL A 718 -13.40 -34.52 -1.46
N LYS A 719 -13.06 -34.54 -2.77
CA LYS A 719 -13.94 -35.06 -3.83
C LYS A 719 -13.31 -36.26 -4.52
N ASN A 720 -14.03 -37.35 -4.52
CA ASN A 720 -13.71 -38.60 -5.21
C ASN A 720 -14.77 -38.93 -6.25
N THR A 721 -14.39 -39.19 -7.50
CA THR A 721 -15.30 -39.73 -8.52
C THR A 721 -15.38 -41.26 -8.48
N GLY A 722 -14.45 -41.94 -7.79
CA GLY A 722 -14.45 -43.38 -7.60
C GLY A 722 -14.80 -43.80 -6.18
N ALA A 723 -15.37 -45.00 -5.99
CA ALA A 723 -15.73 -45.50 -4.69
C ALA A 723 -14.51 -45.93 -3.89
N ILE A 724 -14.38 -45.49 -2.66
CA ILE A 724 -13.60 -45.98 -1.50
C ILE A 724 -12.67 -44.92 -0.90
N ALA A 725 -13.22 -44.07 -0.05
CA ALA A 725 -12.43 -43.37 0.98
C ALA A 725 -12.29 -44.28 2.21
N HIS A 726 -11.08 -44.46 2.73
CA HIS A 726 -10.87 -45.10 4.04
C HIS A 726 -11.17 -44.18 5.21
N SER A 727 -10.96 -42.92 5.01
CA SER A 727 -11.29 -41.80 5.89
C SER A 727 -11.12 -40.49 5.12
N ASP A 728 -11.60 -39.38 5.65
CA ASP A 728 -11.37 -38.07 5.06
C ASP A 728 -9.86 -37.70 5.03
N MET A 729 -9.05 -38.28 5.92
CA MET A 729 -7.60 -38.08 5.97
C MET A 729 -6.83 -38.88 4.93
N VAL A 730 -7.24 -40.13 4.66
CA VAL A 730 -6.52 -41.07 3.77
C VAL A 730 -7.46 -41.61 2.72
N GLY A 731 -7.14 -41.40 1.46
CA GLY A 731 -8.02 -41.86 0.37
C GLY A 731 -8.07 -43.39 0.24
N ARG A 732 -6.89 -44.05 0.24
CA ARG A 732 -6.83 -45.53 0.09
C ARG A 732 -5.58 -46.13 0.72
N VAL A 733 -5.73 -47.29 1.35
CA VAL A 733 -4.62 -48.18 1.75
C VAL A 733 -4.63 -49.40 0.87
N VAL A 734 -3.55 -49.65 0.12
CA VAL A 734 -3.39 -50.80 -0.77
C VAL A 734 -2.54 -51.87 -0.08
N SER A 735 -1.48 -51.50 0.57
CA SER A 735 -0.58 -52.38 1.35
C SER A 735 0.13 -51.56 2.43
N GLY A 736 0.79 -52.26 3.36
CA GLY A 736 1.40 -51.64 4.54
C GLY A 736 0.38 -51.41 5.66
N THR A 737 0.85 -50.79 6.73
CA THR A 737 0.05 -50.47 7.91
C THR A 737 -0.17 -48.97 8.01
N LEU A 738 -1.42 -48.54 8.14
CA LEU A 738 -1.78 -47.17 8.50
C LEU A 738 -1.98 -47.11 10.02
N THR A 739 -1.24 -46.25 10.69
CA THR A 739 -1.40 -45.94 12.11
C THR A 739 -1.80 -44.47 12.27
N VAL A 740 -2.87 -44.20 12.98
CA VAL A 740 -3.33 -42.85 13.30
C VAL A 740 -3.37 -42.71 14.81
N ASN A 741 -2.57 -41.83 15.38
CA ASN A 741 -2.40 -41.59 16.83
C ASN A 741 -2.94 -40.22 17.22
#